data_91d3718432da6cefba5a62b99f475770
#
_entry.id   91d3718432da6cefba5a62b99f475770
#
_cell.length_a   1.000
_cell.length_b   1.000
_cell.length_c   1.000
_cell.angle_alpha   90.00
_cell.angle_beta   90.00
_cell.angle_gamma   90.00
#
_symmetry.space_group_name_H-M   'P 1'
#
loop_
_entity.id
_entity.type
_entity.pdbx_description
1 polymer ?
#
loop_
_entity_poly.entity_id
_entity_poly.type
_entity_poly.pdbx_seq_one_letter_code
_entity_poly.pdbx_strand_id
1 'polypeptide(L)'
;MVIGLVAIIALAFSFLLFREVLSADQGTPKMIEIAEAVQEGAQAYLKRQFRTLSVVVVIVFVVLFFLPADDTAQKIGRSIFFLVGAGFSAAIGYYGMWLATRANLRVAAAANGEGRERAIRIAFRTGGAVGMATVGLGLLGAAVVVLGYNDHAPKVLEGFGFGAATLAMFMRVGGGIFTKAADVGADLVGKVEAGIPEDDPRNAATIADNVGDNVGDCAGMAADLFESYAVTLVASLILGSVAFGTKGLLFPLIVPAIGVITAIIGVFITKARAGEGGLTTINRSFYISAGISAVLCGIAAFTFLPSHYSKFKGVSADIAANSGNPAVTAFVAVIIGIVLAAIILWLTGVYTGTEGKAVQDVGKSSLTGAATVVLAGISVGFESAVYTALVISAAVFGAFLLGGASISVALFAVALAGCGLLTTVGVIVAMDTFGPVSDNAQGIAEMSGDVSEEGARILTELDAVGNTTKAITKGIAIATAVLAATALFGSYQDAISQAIGKVGDVSNSSTFVKNSFAYEIVSPNTLVGVIIGAAVVFMFSGLAVNAVSRAAGAVVYEVRAQFRDHPGIMDGTERPEYGRVVDICTRDSLRELITPGLLAVMAPVAVGFGLGVGPLAGYLGGAIATGTLMAVFLANSGGAWDNAKKLVEDGNHGGKGSDAHAATVIGDTVGDPFKDTAGPAINPLIKVMNLVSVLIAPAVVQLSVGKDANTALRVVFALVAVAIIIVAIVVAKRRASSLNVDPALAHVTERVG
;
A
#
# COMPACT_ATOMS: atom_id res chain seq x y z
N MET A 1 19.81 -10.28 19.51
CA MET A 1 19.20 -9.89 20.80
C MET A 1 18.98 -8.38 20.93
N VAL A 2 19.97 -7.50 20.70
CA VAL A 2 19.80 -6.03 20.78
C VAL A 2 18.68 -5.54 19.85
N ILE A 3 18.62 -6.02 18.61
CA ILE A 3 17.58 -5.65 17.62
C ILE A 3 16.19 -6.06 18.12
N GLY A 4 16.05 -7.25 18.72
CA GLY A 4 14.78 -7.68 19.33
C GLY A 4 14.36 -6.78 20.49
N LEU A 5 15.31 -6.29 21.28
CA LEU A 5 15.03 -5.32 22.34
C LEU A 5 14.54 -3.98 21.75
N VAL A 6 15.15 -3.50 20.67
CA VAL A 6 14.69 -2.27 19.98
C VAL A 6 13.27 -2.45 19.44
N ALA A 7 12.94 -3.63 18.89
CA ALA A 7 11.58 -3.94 18.46
C ALA A 7 10.57 -3.90 19.63
N ILE A 8 10.93 -4.45 20.78
CA ILE A 8 10.09 -4.39 21.99
C ILE A 8 9.94 -2.95 22.49
N ILE A 9 10.98 -2.13 22.43
CA ILE A 9 10.92 -0.70 22.77
C ILE A 9 9.93 0.02 21.83
N ALA A 10 9.96 -0.28 20.52
CA ALA A 10 8.98 0.27 19.57
C ALA A 10 7.54 -0.07 19.97
N LEU A 11 7.28 -1.33 20.32
CA LEU A 11 5.95 -1.79 20.76
C LEU A 11 5.52 -1.15 22.09
N ALA A 12 6.43 -1.02 23.05
CA ALA A 12 6.16 -0.33 24.31
C ALA A 12 5.84 1.16 24.08
N PHE A 13 6.57 1.78 23.15
CA PHE A 13 6.32 3.18 22.78
C PHE A 13 4.98 3.35 22.04
N SER A 14 4.64 2.42 21.14
CA SER A 14 3.30 2.34 20.54
C SER A 14 2.20 2.34 21.61
N PHE A 15 2.36 1.50 22.64
CA PHE A 15 1.41 1.40 23.74
C PHE A 15 1.32 2.69 24.57
N LEU A 16 2.42 3.41 24.78
CA LEU A 16 2.40 4.70 25.46
C LEU A 16 1.61 5.75 24.68
N LEU A 17 1.85 5.85 23.37
CA LEU A 17 1.11 6.75 22.49
C LEU A 17 -0.39 6.39 22.44
N PHE A 18 -0.71 5.11 22.35
CA PHE A 18 -2.08 4.59 22.43
C PHE A 18 -2.80 5.06 23.69
N ARG A 19 -2.17 4.91 24.86
CA ARG A 19 -2.75 5.41 26.12
C ARG A 19 -2.94 6.91 26.13
N GLU A 20 -2.00 7.66 25.59
CA GLU A 20 -2.10 9.11 25.50
C GLU A 20 -3.27 9.56 24.63
N VAL A 21 -3.46 8.96 23.45
CA VAL A 21 -4.60 9.24 22.57
C VAL A 21 -5.91 8.94 23.26
N LEU A 22 -6.04 7.78 23.92
CA LEU A 22 -7.28 7.38 24.58
C LEU A 22 -7.61 8.23 25.82
N SER A 23 -6.64 8.92 26.40
CA SER A 23 -6.85 9.79 27.57
C SER A 23 -7.43 11.16 27.20
N ALA A 24 -7.48 11.52 25.91
CA ALA A 24 -8.04 12.79 25.44
C ALA A 24 -9.57 12.81 25.55
N ASP A 25 -10.14 13.99 25.62
CA ASP A 25 -11.59 14.22 25.74
C ASP A 25 -12.36 13.67 24.52
N GLN A 26 -13.58 13.24 24.75
CA GLN A 26 -14.47 12.65 23.74
C GLN A 26 -15.50 13.65 23.17
N GLY A 27 -15.57 14.85 23.71
CA GLY A 27 -16.48 15.88 23.21
C GLY A 27 -17.95 15.69 23.63
N THR A 28 -18.85 16.09 22.77
CA THR A 28 -20.29 16.13 23.07
C THR A 28 -20.97 14.76 22.96
N PRO A 29 -22.13 14.54 23.60
CA PRO A 29 -22.88 13.29 23.47
C PRO A 29 -23.25 12.93 22.03
N LYS A 30 -23.55 13.92 21.17
CA LYS A 30 -23.86 13.69 19.75
C LYS A 30 -22.62 13.22 18.97
N MET A 31 -21.46 13.83 19.22
CA MET A 31 -20.19 13.36 18.61
C MET A 31 -19.91 11.91 19.00
N ILE A 32 -20.15 11.54 20.27
CA ILE A 32 -19.99 10.17 20.77
C ILE A 32 -20.93 9.21 20.05
N GLU A 33 -22.22 9.56 19.91
CA GLU A 33 -23.22 8.72 19.23
C GLU A 33 -22.80 8.40 17.76
N ILE A 34 -22.33 9.40 17.02
CA ILE A 34 -21.86 9.23 15.64
C ILE A 34 -20.61 8.36 15.60
N ALA A 35 -19.64 8.63 16.47
CA ALA A 35 -18.41 7.85 16.54
C ALA A 35 -18.67 6.38 16.93
N GLU A 36 -19.64 6.09 17.78
CA GLU A 36 -20.05 4.73 18.12
C GLU A 36 -20.65 4.00 16.90
N ALA A 37 -21.46 4.67 16.09
CA ALA A 37 -22.00 4.10 14.85
C ALA A 37 -20.89 3.74 13.85
N VAL A 38 -19.90 4.64 13.68
CA VAL A 38 -18.71 4.37 12.85
C VAL A 38 -17.89 3.21 13.41
N GLN A 39 -17.67 3.15 14.71
CA GLN A 39 -16.93 2.04 15.37
C GLN A 39 -17.63 0.70 15.20
N GLU A 40 -18.95 0.65 15.32
CA GLU A 40 -19.74 -0.58 15.13
C GLU A 40 -19.63 -1.06 13.68
N GLY A 41 -19.80 -0.18 12.70
CA GLY A 41 -19.67 -0.49 11.28
C GLY A 41 -18.27 -1.01 10.94
N ALA A 42 -17.23 -0.34 11.41
CA ALA A 42 -15.84 -0.73 11.18
C ALA A 42 -15.51 -2.10 11.80
N GLN A 43 -16.00 -2.40 13.00
CA GLN A 43 -15.82 -3.71 13.63
C GLN A 43 -16.56 -4.82 12.86
N ALA A 44 -17.78 -4.56 12.42
CA ALA A 44 -18.57 -5.52 11.63
C ALA A 44 -17.84 -5.89 10.32
N TYR A 45 -17.31 -4.88 9.62
CA TYR A 45 -16.51 -5.08 8.40
C TYR A 45 -15.29 -5.96 8.67
N LEU A 46 -14.42 -5.58 9.60
CA LEU A 46 -13.19 -6.35 9.87
C LEU A 46 -13.47 -7.79 10.31
N LYS A 47 -14.46 -8.00 11.14
CA LYS A 47 -14.84 -9.35 11.56
C LYS A 47 -15.21 -10.22 10.36
N ARG A 48 -15.96 -9.67 9.40
CA ARG A 48 -16.35 -10.38 8.18
C ARG A 48 -15.16 -10.57 7.23
N GLN A 49 -14.33 -9.55 7.07
CA GLN A 49 -13.12 -9.61 6.25
C GLN A 49 -12.14 -10.67 6.75
N PHE A 50 -11.79 -10.65 8.04
CA PHE A 50 -10.86 -11.64 8.61
C PHE A 50 -11.40 -13.08 8.54
N ARG A 51 -12.71 -13.27 8.72
CA ARG A 51 -13.33 -14.59 8.52
C ARG A 51 -13.16 -15.07 7.08
N THR A 52 -13.32 -14.21 6.09
CA THR A 52 -13.14 -14.55 4.68
C THR A 52 -11.67 -14.81 4.37
N LEU A 53 -10.78 -13.95 4.84
CA LEU A 53 -9.35 -14.06 4.58
C LEU A 53 -8.70 -15.25 5.29
N SER A 54 -9.20 -15.67 6.45
CA SER A 54 -8.70 -16.85 7.15
C SER A 54 -8.79 -18.11 6.29
N VAL A 55 -9.81 -18.24 5.45
CA VAL A 55 -9.94 -19.36 4.51
C VAL A 55 -8.81 -19.32 3.47
N VAL A 56 -8.52 -18.15 2.90
CA VAL A 56 -7.43 -17.97 1.94
C VAL A 56 -6.08 -18.29 2.58
N VAL A 57 -5.84 -17.77 3.78
CA VAL A 57 -4.61 -17.99 4.55
C VAL A 57 -4.39 -19.49 4.82
N VAL A 58 -5.44 -20.22 5.21
CA VAL A 58 -5.35 -21.67 5.43
C VAL A 58 -5.03 -22.42 4.14
N ILE A 59 -5.67 -22.07 3.03
CA ILE A 59 -5.38 -22.70 1.73
C ILE A 59 -3.92 -22.48 1.32
N VAL A 60 -3.44 -21.24 1.41
CA VAL A 60 -2.04 -20.91 1.06
C VAL A 60 -1.06 -21.59 2.00
N PHE A 61 -1.33 -21.62 3.31
CA PHE A 61 -0.53 -22.35 4.30
C PHE A 61 -0.36 -23.82 3.92
N VAL A 62 -1.45 -24.51 3.53
CA VAL A 62 -1.40 -25.89 3.08
C VAL A 62 -0.58 -26.03 1.79
N VAL A 63 -0.78 -25.15 0.80
CA VAL A 63 -0.04 -25.17 -0.46
C VAL A 63 1.46 -25.04 -0.23
N LEU A 64 1.90 -24.17 0.70
CA LEU A 64 3.32 -23.98 1.01
C LEU A 64 4.02 -25.25 1.50
N PHE A 65 3.32 -26.17 2.12
CA PHE A 65 3.88 -27.48 2.51
C PHE A 65 4.22 -28.38 1.32
N PHE A 66 3.58 -28.18 0.17
CA PHE A 66 3.87 -28.98 -1.04
C PHE A 66 4.96 -28.37 -1.92
N LEU A 67 5.37 -27.13 -1.67
CA LEU A 67 6.47 -26.51 -2.40
C LEU A 67 7.82 -27.11 -1.98
N PRO A 68 8.78 -27.25 -2.91
CA PRO A 68 10.12 -27.76 -2.63
C PRO A 68 10.81 -26.99 -1.51
N ALA A 69 11.55 -27.72 -0.69
CA ALA A 69 12.41 -27.18 0.36
C ALA A 69 13.61 -28.12 0.55
N ASP A 70 14.72 -27.60 1.09
CA ASP A 70 15.95 -28.38 1.24
C ASP A 70 15.83 -29.41 2.36
N ASP A 71 15.09 -29.06 3.41
CA ASP A 71 14.81 -29.91 4.56
C ASP A 71 13.42 -29.64 5.17
N THR A 72 13.07 -30.46 6.15
CA THR A 72 11.79 -30.38 6.86
C THR A 72 11.70 -29.11 7.71
N ALA A 73 12.81 -28.63 8.28
CA ALA A 73 12.82 -27.45 9.12
C ALA A 73 12.50 -26.18 8.31
N GLN A 74 13.09 -26.04 7.12
CA GLN A 74 12.74 -24.95 6.19
C GLN A 74 11.27 -24.99 5.75
N LYS A 75 10.77 -26.20 5.42
CA LYS A 75 9.40 -26.41 4.97
C LYS A 75 8.38 -25.98 6.03
N ILE A 76 8.57 -26.45 7.26
CA ILE A 76 7.74 -26.11 8.40
C ILE A 76 7.91 -24.64 8.76
N GLY A 77 9.14 -24.16 8.85
CA GLY A 77 9.45 -22.76 9.18
C GLY A 77 8.81 -21.78 8.20
N ARG A 78 8.95 -22.00 6.89
CA ARG A 78 8.35 -21.17 5.85
C ARG A 78 6.83 -21.11 5.99
N SER A 79 6.18 -22.24 6.23
CA SER A 79 4.72 -22.32 6.35
C SER A 79 4.22 -21.67 7.65
N ILE A 80 4.90 -21.89 8.78
CA ILE A 80 4.52 -21.25 10.04
C ILE A 80 4.74 -19.74 10.00
N PHE A 81 5.88 -19.28 9.45
CA PHE A 81 6.17 -17.86 9.39
C PHE A 81 5.32 -17.13 8.33
N PHE A 82 4.74 -17.83 7.35
CA PHE A 82 3.65 -17.32 6.55
C PHE A 82 2.43 -16.93 7.43
N LEU A 83 2.03 -17.80 8.35
CA LEU A 83 0.94 -17.48 9.29
C LEU A 83 1.32 -16.31 10.22
N VAL A 84 2.57 -16.24 10.68
CA VAL A 84 3.04 -15.14 11.52
C VAL A 84 3.01 -13.81 10.75
N GLY A 85 3.50 -13.77 9.51
CA GLY A 85 3.47 -12.59 8.66
C GLY A 85 2.04 -12.11 8.37
N ALA A 86 1.14 -13.03 8.02
CA ALA A 86 -0.28 -12.74 7.84
C ALA A 86 -0.92 -12.25 9.14
N GLY A 87 -0.65 -12.90 10.27
CA GLY A 87 -1.17 -12.52 11.58
C GLY A 87 -0.69 -11.13 12.02
N PHE A 88 0.56 -10.76 11.77
CA PHE A 88 1.09 -9.43 12.08
C PHE A 88 0.46 -8.36 11.19
N SER A 89 0.29 -8.63 9.90
CA SER A 89 -0.41 -7.73 8.99
C SER A 89 -1.86 -7.49 9.43
N ALA A 90 -2.58 -8.56 9.80
CA ALA A 90 -3.93 -8.47 10.35
C ALA A 90 -3.98 -7.67 11.67
N ALA A 91 -3.03 -7.92 12.56
CA ALA A 91 -2.97 -7.25 13.86
C ALA A 91 -2.73 -5.74 13.70
N ILE A 92 -1.85 -5.34 12.77
CA ILE A 92 -1.56 -3.92 12.51
C ILE A 92 -2.77 -3.22 11.88
N GLY A 93 -3.40 -3.84 10.88
CA GLY A 93 -4.62 -3.28 10.28
C GLY A 93 -5.76 -3.15 11.30
N TYR A 94 -5.98 -4.18 12.12
CA TYR A 94 -6.96 -4.12 13.20
C TYR A 94 -6.64 -3.01 14.21
N TYR A 95 -5.39 -2.95 14.67
CA TYR A 95 -4.92 -1.97 15.64
C TYR A 95 -5.04 -0.54 15.10
N GLY A 96 -4.62 -0.32 13.85
CA GLY A 96 -4.69 0.98 13.18
C GLY A 96 -6.12 1.50 13.12
N MET A 97 -7.06 0.68 12.61
CA MET A 97 -8.46 1.04 12.53
C MET A 97 -9.09 1.24 13.92
N TRP A 98 -8.83 0.30 14.85
CA TRP A 98 -9.42 0.36 16.19
C TRP A 98 -9.03 1.65 16.92
N LEU A 99 -7.77 2.07 16.78
CA LEU A 99 -7.28 3.31 17.38
C LEU A 99 -7.79 4.54 16.62
N ALA A 100 -7.78 4.51 15.28
CA ALA A 100 -8.23 5.63 14.45
C ALA A 100 -9.71 5.99 14.70
N THR A 101 -10.62 5.01 14.71
CA THR A 101 -12.05 5.25 14.97
C THR A 101 -12.31 5.88 16.33
N ARG A 102 -11.40 5.74 17.29
CA ARG A 102 -11.46 6.39 18.59
C ARG A 102 -10.75 7.73 18.63
N ALA A 103 -9.74 7.90 17.82
CA ALA A 103 -9.00 9.14 17.68
C ALA A 103 -9.80 10.21 16.93
N ASN A 104 -10.58 9.83 15.91
CA ASN A 104 -11.43 10.74 15.13
C ASN A 104 -12.27 11.63 16.05
N LEU A 105 -13.01 11.00 16.96
CA LEU A 105 -13.82 11.69 17.97
C LEU A 105 -13.00 12.66 18.84
N ARG A 106 -11.81 12.24 19.27
CA ARG A 106 -10.94 13.02 20.14
C ARG A 106 -10.27 14.18 19.43
N VAL A 107 -10.01 14.04 18.13
CA VAL A 107 -9.51 15.13 17.29
C VAL A 107 -10.61 16.16 17.06
N ALA A 108 -11.84 15.75 16.79
CA ALA A 108 -12.99 16.64 16.68
C ALA A 108 -13.23 17.42 18.00
N ALA A 109 -13.22 16.72 19.13
CA ALA A 109 -13.35 17.34 20.46
C ALA A 109 -12.21 18.33 20.75
N ALA A 110 -10.97 17.96 20.47
CA ALA A 110 -9.81 18.82 20.69
C ALA A 110 -9.84 20.08 19.80
N ALA A 111 -10.24 19.96 18.55
CA ALA A 111 -10.39 21.09 17.63
C ALA A 111 -11.45 22.08 18.14
N ASN A 112 -12.53 21.56 18.72
CA ASN A 112 -13.63 22.37 19.25
C ASN A 112 -13.33 23.04 20.60
N GLY A 113 -12.55 22.40 21.48
CA GLY A 113 -12.34 22.86 22.86
C GLY A 113 -10.91 23.24 23.23
N GLU A 114 -9.90 22.55 22.70
CA GLU A 114 -8.49 22.71 23.09
C GLU A 114 -7.65 23.40 22.00
N GLY A 115 -8.18 23.50 20.78
CA GLY A 115 -7.58 24.21 19.67
C GLY A 115 -6.65 23.36 18.79
N ARG A 116 -6.14 23.97 17.74
CA ARG A 116 -5.40 23.40 16.61
C ARG A 116 -4.18 22.53 17.01
N GLU A 117 -3.37 23.03 17.95
CA GLU A 117 -2.13 22.32 18.33
C GLU A 117 -2.42 20.97 18.99
N ARG A 118 -3.49 20.90 19.78
CA ARG A 118 -3.91 19.68 20.46
C ARG A 118 -4.49 18.67 19.45
N ALA A 119 -5.32 19.14 18.53
CA ALA A 119 -5.91 18.33 17.49
C ALA A 119 -4.83 17.69 16.59
N ILE A 120 -3.88 18.49 16.07
CA ILE A 120 -2.72 17.98 15.31
C ILE A 120 -1.94 16.93 16.10
N ARG A 121 -1.71 17.19 17.39
CA ARG A 121 -0.95 16.29 18.26
C ARG A 121 -1.64 14.93 18.41
N ILE A 122 -2.95 14.91 18.66
CA ILE A 122 -3.72 13.67 18.82
C ILE A 122 -3.71 12.89 17.51
N ALA A 123 -4.02 13.53 16.37
CA ALA A 123 -4.05 12.90 15.07
C ALA A 123 -2.67 12.29 14.70
N PHE A 124 -1.58 13.06 14.83
CA PHE A 124 -0.23 12.58 14.50
C PHE A 124 0.27 11.48 15.45
N ARG A 125 -0.08 11.54 16.75
CA ARG A 125 0.27 10.50 17.72
C ARG A 125 -0.52 9.22 17.53
N THR A 126 -1.73 9.30 17.01
CA THR A 126 -2.49 8.12 16.57
C THR A 126 -1.73 7.36 15.51
N GLY A 127 -1.32 8.03 14.45
CA GLY A 127 -0.50 7.44 13.42
C GLY A 127 0.89 7.01 13.92
N GLY A 128 1.49 7.76 14.84
CA GLY A 128 2.74 7.40 15.51
C GLY A 128 2.64 6.07 16.28
N ALA A 129 1.51 5.83 16.95
CA ALA A 129 1.27 4.55 17.62
C ALA A 129 1.20 3.39 16.63
N VAL A 130 0.49 3.56 15.52
CA VAL A 130 0.40 2.57 14.44
C VAL A 130 1.76 2.35 13.76
N GLY A 131 2.50 3.43 13.49
CA GLY A 131 3.84 3.37 12.92
C GLY A 131 4.84 2.61 13.79
N MET A 132 4.82 2.84 15.10
CA MET A 132 5.67 2.12 16.05
C MET A 132 5.29 0.62 16.15
N ALA A 133 4.00 0.28 16.08
CA ALA A 133 3.55 -1.11 15.99
C ALA A 133 4.04 -1.77 14.70
N THR A 134 3.93 -1.07 13.57
CA THR A 134 4.37 -1.53 12.24
C THR A 134 5.86 -1.86 12.22
N VAL A 135 6.72 -0.92 12.59
CA VAL A 135 8.17 -1.15 12.58
C VAL A 135 8.59 -2.15 13.66
N GLY A 136 7.92 -2.13 14.82
CA GLY A 136 8.19 -3.04 15.92
C GLY A 136 7.90 -4.50 15.58
N LEU A 137 6.71 -4.80 15.04
CA LEU A 137 6.34 -6.16 14.63
C LEU A 137 7.14 -6.66 13.43
N GLY A 138 7.41 -5.79 12.44
CA GLY A 138 8.22 -6.16 11.28
C GLY A 138 9.66 -6.53 11.67
N LEU A 139 10.28 -5.70 12.50
CA LEU A 139 11.63 -5.95 13.00
C LEU A 139 11.70 -7.17 13.94
N LEU A 140 10.68 -7.34 14.80
CA LEU A 140 10.57 -8.48 15.69
C LEU A 140 10.46 -9.79 14.92
N GLY A 141 9.56 -9.85 13.92
CA GLY A 141 9.36 -11.04 13.09
C GLY A 141 10.63 -11.45 12.36
N ALA A 142 11.31 -10.51 11.70
CA ALA A 142 12.57 -10.78 11.02
C ALA A 142 13.67 -11.20 11.99
N ALA A 143 13.79 -10.54 13.15
CA ALA A 143 14.80 -10.87 14.16
C ALA A 143 14.59 -12.28 14.75
N VAL A 144 13.36 -12.69 15.01
CA VAL A 144 13.02 -14.04 15.52
C VAL A 144 13.39 -15.10 14.48
N VAL A 145 13.11 -14.88 13.20
CA VAL A 145 13.49 -15.82 12.13
C VAL A 145 15.02 -15.95 12.05
N VAL A 146 15.74 -14.83 12.03
CA VAL A 146 17.21 -14.84 11.92
C VAL A 146 17.85 -15.53 13.14
N LEU A 147 17.33 -15.30 14.35
CA LEU A 147 17.84 -15.94 15.57
C LEU A 147 17.50 -17.43 15.68
N GLY A 148 16.32 -17.83 15.19
CA GLY A 148 15.85 -19.20 15.33
C GLY A 148 16.33 -20.15 14.24
N TYR A 149 16.54 -19.66 13.03
CA TYR A 149 16.83 -20.48 11.86
C TYR A 149 18.23 -20.30 11.27
N ASN A 150 18.99 -19.29 11.73
CA ASN A 150 20.37 -19.02 11.28
C ASN A 150 20.53 -19.11 9.74
N ASP A 151 21.26 -20.11 9.23
CA ASP A 151 21.54 -20.30 7.79
C ASP A 151 20.29 -20.62 6.96
N HIS A 152 19.22 -21.14 7.58
CA HIS A 152 17.93 -21.38 6.92
C HIS A 152 17.00 -20.16 6.94
N ALA A 153 17.39 -19.09 7.65
CA ALA A 153 16.57 -17.88 7.79
C ALA A 153 16.11 -17.28 6.46
N PRO A 154 16.92 -17.19 5.38
CA PRO A 154 16.46 -16.65 4.10
C PRO A 154 15.21 -17.33 3.56
N LYS A 155 15.15 -18.66 3.59
CA LYS A 155 14.00 -19.43 3.09
C LYS A 155 12.75 -19.33 3.97
N VAL A 156 12.93 -19.21 5.28
CA VAL A 156 11.83 -19.01 6.23
C VAL A 156 11.26 -17.59 6.11
N LEU A 157 12.12 -16.60 5.88
CA LEU A 157 11.74 -15.21 5.65
C LEU A 157 10.88 -15.02 4.40
N GLU A 158 11.06 -15.84 3.34
CA GLU A 158 10.16 -15.83 2.17
C GLU A 158 8.70 -16.06 2.61
N GLY A 159 8.47 -17.01 3.53
CA GLY A 159 7.15 -17.26 4.09
C GLY A 159 6.61 -16.06 4.87
N PHE A 160 7.41 -15.47 5.75
CA PHE A 160 7.02 -14.30 6.53
C PHE A 160 6.61 -13.12 5.63
N GLY A 161 7.44 -12.80 4.63
CA GLY A 161 7.13 -11.73 3.67
C GLY A 161 5.89 -12.04 2.85
N PHE A 162 5.71 -13.30 2.40
CA PHE A 162 4.54 -13.70 1.63
C PHE A 162 3.23 -13.65 2.43
N GLY A 163 3.28 -14.01 3.72
CA GLY A 163 2.14 -13.87 4.61
C GLY A 163 1.72 -12.42 4.79
N ALA A 164 2.69 -11.54 5.05
CA ALA A 164 2.48 -10.11 5.16
C ALA A 164 1.86 -9.53 3.87
N ALA A 165 2.45 -9.86 2.71
CA ALA A 165 2.04 -9.35 1.41
C ALA A 165 0.64 -9.85 1.00
N THR A 166 0.35 -11.12 1.22
CA THR A 166 -0.95 -11.70 0.88
C THR A 166 -2.07 -10.99 1.63
N LEU A 167 -1.93 -10.82 2.94
CA LEU A 167 -2.99 -10.20 3.73
C LEU A 167 -3.12 -8.70 3.45
N ALA A 168 -1.99 -7.99 3.32
CA ALA A 168 -1.98 -6.57 2.98
C ALA A 168 -2.67 -6.28 1.65
N MET A 169 -2.40 -7.09 0.61
CA MET A 169 -3.07 -6.96 -0.68
C MET A 169 -4.58 -7.08 -0.55
N PHE A 170 -5.06 -8.10 0.16
CA PHE A 170 -6.49 -8.30 0.34
C PHE A 170 -7.14 -7.20 1.19
N MET A 171 -6.47 -6.73 2.24
CA MET A 171 -6.96 -5.63 3.06
C MET A 171 -6.98 -4.32 2.28
N ARG A 172 -5.94 -4.05 1.50
CA ARG A 172 -5.84 -2.82 0.69
C ARG A 172 -6.87 -2.75 -0.41
N VAL A 173 -7.03 -3.84 -1.19
CA VAL A 173 -8.02 -3.91 -2.28
C VAL A 173 -9.45 -3.88 -1.72
N GLY A 174 -9.74 -4.72 -0.72
CA GLY A 174 -11.09 -4.80 -0.13
C GLY A 174 -11.49 -3.51 0.57
N GLY A 175 -10.58 -2.93 1.36
CA GLY A 175 -10.79 -1.64 2.03
C GLY A 175 -11.01 -0.49 1.04
N GLY A 176 -10.19 -0.41 -0.01
CA GLY A 176 -10.33 0.61 -1.04
C GLY A 176 -11.64 0.50 -1.83
N ILE A 177 -12.10 -0.72 -2.15
CA ILE A 177 -13.41 -0.92 -2.79
C ILE A 177 -14.54 -0.49 -1.85
N PHE A 178 -14.46 -0.83 -0.57
CA PHE A 178 -15.47 -0.45 0.42
C PHE A 178 -15.58 1.07 0.53
N THR A 179 -14.45 1.73 0.86
CA THR A 179 -14.37 3.19 1.04
C THR A 179 -14.94 3.93 -0.16
N LYS A 180 -14.45 3.64 -1.34
CA LYS A 180 -14.85 4.40 -2.52
C LYS A 180 -16.21 4.00 -3.10
N ALA A 181 -16.74 2.85 -2.74
CA ALA A 181 -18.15 2.54 -3.04
C ALA A 181 -19.11 3.38 -2.17
N ALA A 182 -18.77 3.60 -0.90
CA ALA A 182 -19.55 4.44 0.00
C ALA A 182 -19.46 5.91 -0.39
N ASP A 183 -18.24 6.44 -0.58
CA ASP A 183 -17.94 7.82 -0.95
C ASP A 183 -18.59 8.21 -2.29
N VAL A 184 -18.31 7.49 -3.38
CA VAL A 184 -18.93 7.74 -4.69
C VAL A 184 -20.46 7.64 -4.61
N GLY A 185 -20.99 6.69 -3.83
CA GLY A 185 -22.43 6.56 -3.62
C GLY A 185 -23.02 7.73 -2.84
N ALA A 186 -22.31 8.21 -1.80
CA ALA A 186 -22.71 9.38 -1.03
C ALA A 186 -22.70 10.66 -1.86
N ASP A 187 -21.64 10.89 -2.63
CA ASP A 187 -21.45 12.07 -3.46
C ASP A 187 -22.48 12.17 -4.57
N LEU A 188 -22.69 11.10 -5.33
CA LEU A 188 -23.61 11.12 -6.45
C LEU A 188 -25.06 11.42 -6.01
N VAL A 189 -25.54 10.79 -4.96
CA VAL A 189 -26.92 10.98 -4.49
C VAL A 189 -27.06 12.21 -3.61
N GLY A 190 -26.11 12.42 -2.68
CA GLY A 190 -26.17 13.53 -1.72
C GLY A 190 -25.87 14.87 -2.39
N LYS A 191 -24.65 15.04 -2.90
CA LYS A 191 -24.18 16.33 -3.43
C LYS A 191 -24.79 16.67 -4.80
N VAL A 192 -24.78 15.69 -5.73
CA VAL A 192 -25.18 15.98 -7.13
C VAL A 192 -26.69 15.92 -7.31
N GLU A 193 -27.39 14.92 -6.78
CA GLU A 193 -28.83 14.75 -7.00
C GLU A 193 -29.69 15.48 -5.96
N ALA A 194 -29.40 15.33 -4.68
CA ALA A 194 -30.20 15.88 -3.59
C ALA A 194 -29.77 17.30 -3.18
N GLY A 195 -28.55 17.74 -3.54
CA GLY A 195 -28.02 19.06 -3.22
C GLY A 195 -27.78 19.28 -1.71
N ILE A 196 -27.60 18.19 -0.95
CA ILE A 196 -27.26 18.26 0.48
C ILE A 196 -25.74 18.31 0.66
N PRO A 197 -25.22 18.89 1.78
CA PRO A 197 -23.80 18.94 2.05
C PRO A 197 -23.13 17.56 2.09
N GLU A 198 -21.81 17.52 1.93
CA GLU A 198 -20.98 16.38 2.32
C GLU A 198 -21.23 16.09 3.82
N ASP A 199 -21.04 14.92 4.27
CA ASP A 199 -21.25 14.52 5.66
C ASP A 199 -22.64 14.90 6.27
N ASP A 200 -23.66 15.11 5.45
CA ASP A 200 -25.00 15.37 5.94
C ASP A 200 -25.61 14.11 6.56
N PRO A 201 -26.05 14.14 7.83
CA PRO A 201 -26.61 12.96 8.49
C PRO A 201 -27.88 12.39 7.84
N ARG A 202 -28.52 13.11 6.94
CA ARG A 202 -29.65 12.62 6.13
C ARG A 202 -29.22 11.63 5.05
N ASN A 203 -27.95 11.64 4.65
CA ASN A 203 -27.43 10.69 3.65
C ASN A 203 -27.09 9.36 4.34
N ALA A 204 -27.77 8.27 3.97
CA ALA A 204 -27.52 6.95 4.54
C ALA A 204 -26.09 6.41 4.28
N ALA A 205 -25.40 6.94 3.29
CA ALA A 205 -24.05 6.51 2.95
C ALA A 205 -22.95 7.21 3.78
N THR A 206 -23.22 8.33 4.45
CA THR A 206 -22.20 9.11 5.19
C THR A 206 -21.49 8.29 6.29
N ILE A 207 -22.24 7.51 7.07
CA ILE A 207 -21.61 6.62 8.07
C ILE A 207 -20.79 5.52 7.40
N ALA A 208 -21.24 4.99 6.26
CA ALA A 208 -20.48 3.98 5.53
C ALA A 208 -19.19 4.57 4.93
N ASP A 209 -19.20 5.82 4.51
CA ASP A 209 -18.04 6.56 4.04
C ASP A 209 -17.01 6.76 5.16
N ASN A 210 -17.43 7.30 6.30
CA ASN A 210 -16.57 7.41 7.49
C ASN A 210 -16.01 6.06 7.99
N VAL A 211 -16.79 4.97 7.90
CA VAL A 211 -16.28 3.61 8.15
C VAL A 211 -15.23 3.25 7.12
N GLY A 212 -15.48 3.57 5.86
CA GLY A 212 -14.63 3.29 4.72
C GLY A 212 -13.24 3.84 4.88
N ASP A 213 -13.09 5.13 5.21
CA ASP A 213 -11.80 5.78 5.42
C ASP A 213 -10.96 5.08 6.50
N ASN A 214 -11.60 4.69 7.61
CA ASN A 214 -10.92 3.94 8.65
C ASN A 214 -10.50 2.54 8.20
N VAL A 215 -11.30 1.89 7.37
CA VAL A 215 -11.02 0.55 6.84
C VAL A 215 -10.01 0.59 5.70
N GLY A 216 -10.19 1.48 4.73
CA GLY A 216 -9.36 1.59 3.53
C GLY A 216 -8.00 2.20 3.83
N ASP A 217 -8.02 3.35 4.47
CA ASP A 217 -6.82 4.15 4.66
C ASP A 217 -6.12 3.86 6.00
N CYS A 218 -6.82 3.66 7.12
CA CYS A 218 -6.13 3.30 8.36
C CYS A 218 -5.76 1.81 8.41
N ALA A 219 -6.69 0.89 8.15
CA ALA A 219 -6.40 -0.54 8.24
C ALA A 219 -5.65 -1.04 7.01
N GLY A 220 -6.13 -0.72 5.79
CA GLY A 220 -5.56 -1.18 4.54
C GLY A 220 -4.17 -0.63 4.28
N MET A 221 -3.94 0.68 4.48
CA MET A 221 -2.62 1.28 4.30
C MET A 221 -1.64 0.91 5.42
N ALA A 222 -2.07 0.80 6.67
CA ALA A 222 -1.17 0.32 7.72
C ALA A 222 -0.66 -1.10 7.43
N ALA A 223 -1.52 -2.00 6.93
CA ALA A 223 -1.12 -3.33 6.49
C ALA A 223 -0.18 -3.29 5.27
N ASP A 224 -0.41 -2.40 4.28
CA ASP A 224 0.42 -2.20 3.10
C ASP A 224 1.81 -1.65 3.46
N LEU A 225 1.90 -0.67 4.36
CA LEU A 225 3.17 -0.15 4.85
C LEU A 225 3.93 -1.18 5.69
N PHE A 226 3.24 -2.01 6.48
CA PHE A 226 3.84 -3.15 7.15
C PHE A 226 4.41 -4.16 6.15
N GLU A 227 3.64 -4.51 5.14
CA GLU A 227 4.10 -5.37 4.06
C GLU A 227 5.33 -4.80 3.38
N SER A 228 5.30 -3.52 3.00
CA SER A 228 6.43 -2.83 2.38
C SER A 228 7.69 -2.92 3.24
N TYR A 229 7.54 -2.72 4.55
CA TYR A 229 8.61 -2.86 5.52
C TYR A 229 9.13 -4.31 5.60
N ALA A 230 8.24 -5.28 5.80
CA ALA A 230 8.58 -6.68 5.96
C ALA A 230 9.26 -7.25 4.70
N VAL A 231 8.69 -7.01 3.51
CA VAL A 231 9.19 -7.55 2.24
C VAL A 231 10.54 -6.94 1.86
N THR A 232 10.72 -5.63 2.03
CA THR A 232 12.01 -4.98 1.77
C THR A 232 13.09 -5.51 2.70
N LEU A 233 12.76 -5.70 3.98
CA LEU A 233 13.68 -6.27 4.95
C LEU A 233 14.03 -7.72 4.61
N VAL A 234 13.04 -8.54 4.25
CA VAL A 234 13.23 -9.92 3.81
C VAL A 234 14.15 -9.99 2.60
N ALA A 235 13.89 -9.22 1.55
CA ALA A 235 14.74 -9.17 0.37
C ALA A 235 16.18 -8.77 0.70
N SER A 236 16.34 -7.78 1.58
CA SER A 236 17.66 -7.31 2.02
C SER A 236 18.43 -8.35 2.82
N LEU A 237 17.73 -9.14 3.64
CA LEU A 237 18.35 -10.22 4.43
C LEU A 237 18.76 -11.39 3.53
N ILE A 238 17.94 -11.76 2.55
CA ILE A 238 18.27 -12.80 1.58
C ILE A 238 19.52 -12.41 0.77
N LEU A 239 19.49 -11.24 0.11
CA LEU A 239 20.60 -10.77 -0.70
C LEU A 239 21.85 -10.46 0.13
N GLY A 240 21.67 -9.95 1.33
CA GLY A 240 22.74 -9.67 2.26
C GLY A 240 23.48 -10.93 2.70
N SER A 241 22.79 -12.03 2.93
CA SER A 241 23.39 -13.31 3.28
C SER A 241 24.33 -13.82 2.19
N VAL A 242 23.98 -13.59 0.92
CA VAL A 242 24.81 -13.94 -0.24
C VAL A 242 25.97 -12.97 -0.40
N ALA A 243 25.73 -11.65 -0.30
CA ALA A 243 26.73 -10.62 -0.61
C ALA A 243 27.77 -10.43 0.51
N PHE A 244 27.37 -10.43 1.78
CA PHE A 244 28.23 -10.13 2.92
C PHE A 244 28.25 -11.25 3.97
N GLY A 245 27.69 -12.42 3.68
CA GLY A 245 27.61 -13.56 4.60
C GLY A 245 26.83 -13.19 5.87
N THR A 246 27.28 -13.69 7.03
CA THR A 246 26.62 -13.44 8.32
C THR A 246 26.46 -11.95 8.64
N LYS A 247 27.42 -11.10 8.24
CA LYS A 247 27.31 -9.65 8.45
C LYS A 247 26.24 -9.02 7.56
N GLY A 248 26.05 -9.53 6.35
CA GLY A 248 24.98 -9.14 5.46
C GLY A 248 23.60 -9.59 5.93
N LEU A 249 23.52 -10.69 6.67
CA LEU A 249 22.28 -11.11 7.33
C LEU A 249 21.91 -10.23 8.54
N LEU A 250 22.88 -9.53 9.14
CA LEU A 250 22.64 -8.72 10.34
C LEU A 250 22.53 -7.21 10.04
N PHE A 251 23.30 -6.69 9.08
CA PHE A 251 23.35 -5.26 8.80
C PHE A 251 21.99 -4.68 8.37
N PRO A 252 21.20 -5.34 7.48
CA PRO A 252 19.86 -4.87 7.14
C PRO A 252 18.89 -4.77 8.31
N LEU A 253 19.13 -5.48 9.42
CA LEU A 253 18.32 -5.34 10.64
C LEU A 253 18.73 -4.11 11.47
N ILE A 254 20.01 -3.69 11.38
CA ILE A 254 20.52 -2.53 12.13
C ILE A 254 19.92 -1.25 11.56
N VAL A 255 19.81 -1.13 10.24
CA VAL A 255 19.30 0.08 9.55
C VAL A 255 17.87 0.42 10.00
N PRO A 256 16.86 -0.47 9.91
CA PRO A 256 15.54 -0.16 10.41
C PRO A 256 15.43 -0.10 11.94
N ALA A 257 16.34 -0.75 12.70
CA ALA A 257 16.42 -0.54 14.14
C ALA A 257 16.83 0.91 14.50
N ILE A 258 17.71 1.53 13.71
CA ILE A 258 18.00 2.96 13.80
C ILE A 258 16.73 3.76 13.45
N GLY A 259 15.99 3.34 12.41
CA GLY A 259 14.70 3.93 12.04
C GLY A 259 13.69 3.98 13.17
N VAL A 260 13.63 2.95 14.03
CA VAL A 260 12.80 2.98 15.26
C VAL A 260 13.18 4.15 16.15
N ILE A 261 14.45 4.32 16.43
CA ILE A 261 14.96 5.40 17.32
C ILE A 261 14.61 6.77 16.74
N THR A 262 14.86 6.95 15.45
CA THR A 262 14.61 8.23 14.76
C THR A 262 13.13 8.53 14.59
N ALA A 263 12.28 7.51 14.44
CA ALA A 263 10.84 7.68 14.41
C ALA A 263 10.28 8.09 15.79
N ILE A 264 10.78 7.52 16.88
CA ILE A 264 10.44 7.96 18.24
C ILE A 264 10.76 9.46 18.39
N ILE A 265 11.97 9.87 18.02
CA ILE A 265 12.38 11.27 18.05
C ILE A 265 11.46 12.13 17.17
N GLY A 266 11.17 11.68 15.94
CA GLY A 266 10.31 12.38 14.99
C GLY A 266 8.91 12.64 15.52
N VAL A 267 8.26 11.60 16.09
CA VAL A 267 6.91 11.72 16.66
C VAL A 267 6.87 12.72 17.85
N PHE A 268 7.92 12.76 18.67
CA PHE A 268 7.99 13.72 19.78
C PHE A 268 8.31 15.16 19.36
N ILE A 269 9.12 15.34 18.32
CA ILE A 269 9.52 16.66 17.82
C ILE A 269 8.35 17.35 17.09
N THR A 270 7.37 16.58 16.60
CA THR A 270 6.21 17.11 15.89
C THR A 270 5.34 17.92 16.84
N LYS A 271 5.65 19.22 16.94
CA LYS A 271 4.87 20.21 17.66
C LYS A 271 4.59 21.35 16.70
N ALA A 272 3.31 21.69 16.53
CA ALA A 272 2.93 22.87 15.76
C ALA A 272 3.48 24.12 16.48
N ARG A 273 4.04 25.05 15.69
CA ARG A 273 4.47 26.34 16.16
C ARG A 273 3.42 27.38 15.77
N ALA A 274 3.28 28.44 16.55
CA ALA A 274 2.36 29.53 16.23
C ALA A 274 2.67 30.09 14.83
N GLY A 275 1.66 30.12 13.96
CA GLY A 275 1.78 30.61 12.58
C GLY A 275 2.42 29.65 11.60
N GLU A 276 2.78 28.40 11.99
CA GLU A 276 3.32 27.37 11.11
C GLU A 276 2.19 26.50 10.55
N GLY A 277 2.16 26.27 9.23
CA GLY A 277 1.22 25.35 8.59
C GLY A 277 1.38 23.89 9.07
N GLY A 278 0.29 23.14 9.10
CA GLY A 278 0.29 21.75 9.57
C GLY A 278 1.24 20.87 8.74
N LEU A 279 1.22 20.99 7.43
CA LEU A 279 2.09 20.24 6.52
C LEU A 279 3.58 20.53 6.77
N THR A 280 3.94 21.81 7.00
CA THR A 280 5.31 22.21 7.32
C THR A 280 5.79 21.57 8.63
N THR A 281 4.91 21.53 9.64
CA THR A 281 5.19 20.86 10.92
C THR A 281 5.50 19.38 10.74
N ILE A 282 4.70 18.67 9.93
CA ILE A 282 4.83 17.24 9.67
C ILE A 282 6.10 16.96 8.84
N ASN A 283 6.31 17.69 7.75
CA ASN A 283 7.49 17.55 6.87
C ASN A 283 8.80 17.80 7.63
N ARG A 284 8.81 18.77 8.54
CA ARG A 284 9.97 19.01 9.41
C ARG A 284 10.34 17.79 10.25
N SER A 285 9.37 17.10 10.80
CA SER A 285 9.58 15.84 11.53
C SER A 285 10.25 14.78 10.65
N PHE A 286 9.76 14.63 9.43
CA PHE A 286 10.34 13.71 8.45
C PHE A 286 11.80 14.04 8.15
N TYR A 287 12.12 15.29 7.77
CA TYR A 287 13.49 15.67 7.40
C TYR A 287 14.48 15.57 8.57
N ILE A 288 14.06 15.89 9.79
CA ILE A 288 14.92 15.72 10.99
C ILE A 288 15.19 14.23 11.23
N SER A 289 14.17 13.38 11.16
CA SER A 289 14.31 11.93 11.33
C SER A 289 15.22 11.34 10.26
N ALA A 290 15.06 11.74 9.01
CA ALA A 290 15.89 11.34 7.88
C ALA A 290 17.37 11.73 8.08
N GLY A 291 17.63 12.97 8.52
CA GLY A 291 18.98 13.46 8.79
C GLY A 291 19.67 12.69 9.93
N ILE A 292 18.97 12.46 11.04
CA ILE A 292 19.50 11.66 12.16
C ILE A 292 19.75 10.21 11.71
N SER A 293 18.82 9.61 10.93
CA SER A 293 18.99 8.28 10.37
C SER A 293 20.25 8.16 9.50
N ALA A 294 20.49 9.14 8.64
CA ALA A 294 21.67 9.18 7.78
C ALA A 294 22.97 9.13 8.59
N VAL A 295 23.08 9.94 9.64
CA VAL A 295 24.27 9.98 10.51
C VAL A 295 24.44 8.66 11.26
N LEU A 296 23.39 8.14 11.89
CA LEU A 296 23.47 6.91 12.69
C LEU A 296 23.74 5.68 11.81
N CYS A 297 23.16 5.61 10.60
CA CYS A 297 23.45 4.53 9.65
C CYS A 297 24.91 4.58 9.14
N GLY A 298 25.47 5.79 8.97
CA GLY A 298 26.89 5.96 8.69
C GLY A 298 27.77 5.41 9.79
N ILE A 299 27.53 5.80 11.04
CA ILE A 299 28.25 5.27 12.21
C ILE A 299 28.14 3.74 12.25
N ALA A 300 26.93 3.18 12.07
CA ALA A 300 26.72 1.73 12.06
C ALA A 300 27.49 1.03 10.93
N ALA A 301 27.49 1.57 9.71
CA ALA A 301 28.19 0.97 8.57
C ALA A 301 29.69 0.89 8.81
N PHE A 302 30.30 2.00 9.23
CA PHE A 302 31.75 2.05 9.44
C PHE A 302 32.23 1.33 10.69
N THR A 303 31.38 1.11 11.70
CA THR A 303 31.76 0.36 12.92
C THR A 303 31.49 -1.14 12.79
N PHE A 304 30.45 -1.55 12.07
CA PHE A 304 30.02 -2.94 11.99
C PHE A 304 30.62 -3.70 10.81
N LEU A 305 30.73 -3.07 9.62
CA LEU A 305 31.22 -3.70 8.40
C LEU A 305 32.75 -3.62 8.29
N PRO A 306 33.40 -4.61 7.63
CA PRO A 306 34.84 -4.56 7.40
C PRO A 306 35.19 -3.53 6.31
N SER A 307 36.47 -3.12 6.28
CA SER A 307 36.99 -2.16 5.31
C SER A 307 37.27 -2.75 3.92
N HIS A 308 37.29 -4.08 3.78
CA HIS A 308 37.58 -4.79 2.52
C HIS A 308 36.66 -6.01 2.37
N TYR A 309 36.26 -6.30 1.11
CA TYR A 309 35.42 -7.46 0.79
C TYR A 309 36.07 -8.80 1.11
N SER A 310 37.41 -8.90 0.98
CA SER A 310 38.18 -10.09 1.32
C SER A 310 38.10 -10.54 2.79
N LYS A 311 37.59 -9.69 3.67
CA LYS A 311 37.39 -10.02 5.09
C LYS A 311 36.07 -10.72 5.41
N PHE A 312 35.14 -10.79 4.45
CA PHE A 312 33.92 -11.56 4.62
C PHE A 312 34.22 -13.06 4.53
N LYS A 313 33.56 -13.84 5.39
CA LYS A 313 33.64 -15.32 5.39
C LYS A 313 32.41 -15.91 4.72
N GLY A 314 32.60 -16.99 3.96
CA GLY A 314 31.53 -17.73 3.34
C GLY A 314 30.89 -17.04 2.11
N VAL A 315 31.58 -16.06 1.53
CA VAL A 315 31.16 -15.42 0.27
C VAL A 315 31.91 -16.01 -0.92
N SER A 316 31.37 -15.86 -2.13
CA SER A 316 31.99 -16.32 -3.37
C SER A 316 33.28 -15.58 -3.70
N ALA A 317 34.14 -16.19 -4.55
CA ALA A 317 35.45 -15.62 -4.88
C ALA A 317 35.35 -14.28 -5.61
N ASP A 318 34.32 -14.09 -6.44
CA ASP A 318 34.03 -12.82 -7.14
C ASP A 318 33.71 -11.69 -6.18
N ILE A 319 32.93 -11.97 -5.11
CA ILE A 319 32.62 -11.01 -4.04
C ILE A 319 33.89 -10.67 -3.25
N ALA A 320 34.66 -11.68 -2.85
CA ALA A 320 35.89 -11.47 -2.10
C ALA A 320 36.96 -10.68 -2.88
N ALA A 321 36.96 -10.80 -4.21
CA ALA A 321 37.84 -10.07 -5.11
C ALA A 321 37.32 -8.65 -5.48
N ASN A 322 36.11 -8.27 -5.06
CA ASN A 322 35.55 -6.97 -5.36
C ASN A 322 36.39 -5.85 -4.74
N SER A 323 36.62 -4.79 -5.50
CA SER A 323 37.38 -3.64 -5.07
C SER A 323 36.51 -2.67 -4.25
N GLY A 324 37.14 -1.92 -3.35
CA GLY A 324 36.46 -0.88 -2.60
C GLY A 324 36.21 -1.24 -1.13
N ASN A 325 35.35 -0.45 -0.50
CA ASN A 325 35.04 -0.56 0.93
C ASN A 325 33.54 -0.91 1.13
N PRO A 326 33.21 -2.11 1.65
CA PRO A 326 31.85 -2.52 1.90
C PRO A 326 31.03 -1.57 2.78
N ALA A 327 31.69 -0.91 3.76
CA ALA A 327 31.01 0.06 4.62
C ALA A 327 30.58 1.31 3.84
N VAL A 328 31.40 1.76 2.88
CA VAL A 328 31.05 2.88 1.96
C VAL A 328 29.90 2.46 1.06
N THR A 329 29.98 1.28 0.44
CA THR A 329 28.89 0.74 -0.40
C THR A 329 27.57 0.69 0.36
N ALA A 330 27.57 0.13 1.55
CA ALA A 330 26.37 0.01 2.38
C ALA A 330 25.84 1.39 2.82
N PHE A 331 26.72 2.29 3.25
CA PHE A 331 26.33 3.63 3.69
C PHE A 331 25.74 4.45 2.55
N VAL A 332 26.42 4.49 1.38
CA VAL A 332 25.94 5.26 0.22
C VAL A 332 24.61 4.69 -0.29
N ALA A 333 24.45 3.37 -0.30
CA ALA A 333 23.18 2.74 -0.66
C ALA A 333 22.04 3.19 0.26
N VAL A 334 22.24 3.18 1.58
CA VAL A 334 21.25 3.67 2.56
C VAL A 334 20.93 5.15 2.34
N ILE A 335 21.95 5.98 2.07
CA ILE A 335 21.74 7.41 1.77
C ILE A 335 20.91 7.60 0.50
N ILE A 336 21.16 6.83 -0.57
CA ILE A 336 20.33 6.87 -1.78
C ILE A 336 18.86 6.65 -1.44
N GLY A 337 18.54 5.67 -0.59
CA GLY A 337 17.17 5.41 -0.14
C GLY A 337 16.55 6.57 0.65
N ILE A 338 17.28 7.15 1.59
CA ILE A 338 16.83 8.30 2.39
C ILE A 338 16.58 9.52 1.49
N VAL A 339 17.49 9.80 0.56
CA VAL A 339 17.37 10.91 -0.39
C VAL A 339 16.20 10.68 -1.35
N LEU A 340 16.02 9.44 -1.81
CA LEU A 340 14.88 9.07 -2.65
C LEU A 340 13.56 9.39 -1.93
N ALA A 341 13.41 9.02 -0.65
CA ALA A 341 12.21 9.33 0.12
C ALA A 341 11.94 10.85 0.19
N ALA A 342 12.99 11.66 0.41
CA ALA A 342 12.88 13.11 0.45
C ALA A 342 12.47 13.71 -0.91
N ILE A 343 13.02 13.19 -2.01
CA ILE A 343 12.67 13.65 -3.37
C ILE A 343 11.24 13.27 -3.71
N ILE A 344 10.80 12.04 -3.40
CA ILE A 344 9.42 11.61 -3.67
C ILE A 344 8.43 12.44 -2.87
N LEU A 345 8.71 12.72 -1.59
CA LEU A 345 7.89 13.60 -0.75
C LEU A 345 7.74 14.98 -1.42
N TRP A 346 8.83 15.58 -1.85
CA TRP A 346 8.81 16.89 -2.52
C TRP A 346 8.08 16.83 -3.85
N LEU A 347 8.39 15.84 -4.71
CA LEU A 347 7.82 15.71 -6.05
C LEU A 347 6.31 15.48 -6.01
N THR A 348 5.83 14.58 -5.12
CA THR A 348 4.40 14.36 -4.92
C THR A 348 3.71 15.63 -4.45
N GLY A 349 4.30 16.38 -3.50
CA GLY A 349 3.78 17.66 -3.05
C GLY A 349 3.64 18.70 -4.17
N VAL A 350 4.57 18.73 -5.15
CA VAL A 350 4.50 19.63 -6.31
C VAL A 350 3.31 19.32 -7.21
N TYR A 351 2.99 18.03 -7.41
CA TYR A 351 1.92 17.60 -8.32
C TYR A 351 0.54 17.50 -7.67
N THR A 352 0.47 17.29 -6.35
CA THR A 352 -0.79 17.08 -5.64
C THR A 352 -1.11 18.14 -4.59
N GLY A 353 -0.18 19.01 -4.21
CA GLY A 353 -0.43 20.06 -3.23
C GLY A 353 -1.31 21.20 -3.79
N THR A 354 -2.20 21.74 -2.99
CA THR A 354 -3.11 22.86 -3.38
C THR A 354 -2.38 24.12 -3.83
N GLU A 355 -1.17 24.38 -3.32
CA GLU A 355 -0.32 25.49 -3.75
C GLU A 355 0.44 25.19 -5.05
N GLY A 356 0.46 23.92 -5.49
CA GLY A 356 1.14 23.46 -6.68
C GLY A 356 0.47 23.95 -7.96
N LYS A 357 1.27 24.38 -8.94
CA LYS A 357 0.76 24.84 -10.24
C LYS A 357 -0.12 23.79 -10.92
N ALA A 358 0.23 22.51 -10.80
CA ALA A 358 -0.52 21.41 -11.39
C ALA A 358 -1.99 21.39 -10.88
N VAL A 359 -2.19 21.48 -9.57
CA VAL A 359 -3.53 21.50 -8.95
C VAL A 359 -4.27 22.78 -9.30
N GLN A 360 -3.58 23.93 -9.30
CA GLN A 360 -4.17 25.21 -9.71
C GLN A 360 -4.65 25.20 -11.16
N ASP A 361 -3.90 24.59 -12.08
CA ASP A 361 -4.28 24.44 -13.48
C ASP A 361 -5.48 23.48 -13.64
N VAL A 362 -5.55 22.40 -12.87
CA VAL A 362 -6.73 21.52 -12.80
C VAL A 362 -7.94 22.29 -12.27
N GLY A 363 -7.79 23.02 -11.15
CA GLY A 363 -8.86 23.88 -10.60
C GLY A 363 -9.34 24.93 -11.60
N LYS A 364 -8.44 25.61 -12.31
CA LYS A 364 -8.79 26.58 -13.34
C LYS A 364 -9.54 25.95 -14.52
N SER A 365 -9.26 24.70 -14.88
CA SER A 365 -9.95 23.99 -15.97
C SER A 365 -11.44 23.77 -15.68
N SER A 366 -11.86 23.82 -14.40
CA SER A 366 -13.25 23.69 -13.98
C SER A 366 -14.17 24.79 -14.54
N LEU A 367 -13.60 25.95 -14.86
CA LEU A 367 -14.32 27.06 -15.51
C LEU A 367 -14.84 26.70 -16.92
N THR A 368 -14.30 25.65 -17.52
CA THR A 368 -14.75 25.15 -18.83
C THR A 368 -15.52 23.85 -18.74
N GLY A 369 -15.71 23.30 -17.56
CA GLY A 369 -16.58 22.16 -17.27
C GLY A 369 -15.86 20.89 -16.86
N ALA A 370 -16.61 19.84 -16.50
CA ALA A 370 -16.09 18.60 -15.94
C ALA A 370 -15.16 17.83 -16.90
N ALA A 371 -15.43 17.84 -18.21
CA ALA A 371 -14.59 17.14 -19.18
C ALA A 371 -13.14 17.64 -19.18
N THR A 372 -12.95 18.95 -19.07
CA THR A 372 -11.61 19.57 -19.02
C THR A 372 -10.91 19.31 -17.69
N VAL A 373 -11.64 19.24 -16.58
CA VAL A 373 -11.11 18.81 -15.27
C VAL A 373 -10.56 17.38 -15.38
N VAL A 374 -11.35 16.45 -15.94
CA VAL A 374 -10.93 15.05 -16.11
C VAL A 374 -9.66 14.96 -16.98
N LEU A 375 -9.63 15.65 -18.12
CA LEU A 375 -8.46 15.66 -19.01
C LEU A 375 -7.22 16.26 -18.34
N ALA A 376 -7.39 17.35 -17.58
CA ALA A 376 -6.28 18.01 -16.89
C ALA A 376 -5.64 17.09 -15.85
N GLY A 377 -6.42 16.40 -15.01
CA GLY A 377 -5.89 15.48 -14.03
C GLY A 377 -5.24 14.23 -14.63
N ILE A 378 -5.78 13.69 -15.75
CA ILE A 378 -5.10 12.63 -16.51
C ILE A 378 -3.72 13.10 -16.98
N SER A 379 -3.63 14.32 -17.51
CA SER A 379 -2.35 14.89 -17.96
C SER A 379 -1.35 15.03 -16.83
N VAL A 380 -1.78 15.55 -15.67
CA VAL A 380 -0.94 15.65 -14.46
C VAL A 380 -0.45 14.27 -14.01
N GLY A 381 -1.32 13.25 -14.04
CA GLY A 381 -0.94 11.89 -13.71
C GLY A 381 0.13 11.33 -14.64
N PHE A 382 0.00 11.47 -15.95
CA PHE A 382 1.01 11.03 -16.92
C PHE A 382 2.35 11.72 -16.69
N GLU A 383 2.35 13.04 -16.53
CA GLU A 383 3.57 13.82 -16.33
C GLU A 383 4.26 13.42 -15.02
N SER A 384 3.54 13.37 -13.91
CA SER A 384 4.09 13.00 -12.60
C SER A 384 4.63 11.58 -12.57
N ALA A 385 4.00 10.63 -13.29
CA ALA A 385 4.47 9.26 -13.40
C ALA A 385 5.85 9.18 -14.06
N VAL A 386 6.10 9.98 -15.10
CA VAL A 386 7.39 10.03 -15.78
C VAL A 386 8.50 10.49 -14.83
N TYR A 387 8.32 11.64 -14.18
CA TYR A 387 9.36 12.16 -13.29
C TYR A 387 9.62 11.27 -12.09
N THR A 388 8.57 10.73 -11.49
CA THR A 388 8.68 9.79 -10.37
C THR A 388 9.42 8.51 -10.78
N ALA A 389 9.08 7.93 -11.94
CA ALA A 389 9.74 6.74 -12.45
C ALA A 389 11.22 6.99 -12.78
N LEU A 390 11.57 8.16 -13.35
CA LEU A 390 12.96 8.53 -13.62
C LEU A 390 13.77 8.69 -12.33
N VAL A 391 13.21 9.31 -11.31
CA VAL A 391 13.89 9.48 -10.00
C VAL A 391 14.10 8.12 -9.33
N ILE A 392 13.09 7.24 -9.32
CA ILE A 392 13.23 5.88 -8.77
C ILE A 392 14.26 5.08 -9.58
N SER A 393 14.23 5.16 -10.92
CA SER A 393 15.19 4.47 -11.78
C SER A 393 16.63 4.96 -11.55
N ALA A 394 16.82 6.27 -11.36
CA ALA A 394 18.11 6.83 -11.02
C ALA A 394 18.63 6.33 -9.66
N ALA A 395 17.75 6.20 -8.66
CA ALA A 395 18.13 5.65 -7.36
C ALA A 395 18.48 4.15 -7.44
N VAL A 396 17.70 3.36 -8.16
CA VAL A 396 17.98 1.92 -8.40
C VAL A 396 19.31 1.77 -9.12
N PHE A 397 19.52 2.51 -10.22
CA PHE A 397 20.75 2.44 -11.00
C PHE A 397 21.96 2.95 -10.21
N GLY A 398 21.83 4.06 -9.48
CA GLY A 398 22.88 4.58 -8.61
C GLY A 398 23.29 3.58 -7.53
N ALA A 399 22.31 2.91 -6.88
CA ALA A 399 22.60 1.85 -5.91
C ALA A 399 23.27 0.63 -6.59
N PHE A 400 22.78 0.24 -7.79
CA PHE A 400 23.35 -0.87 -8.56
C PHE A 400 24.83 -0.63 -8.91
N LEU A 401 25.22 0.57 -9.30
CA LEU A 401 26.61 0.91 -9.61
C LEU A 401 27.59 0.73 -8.43
N LEU A 402 27.08 0.73 -7.19
CA LEU A 402 27.91 0.50 -6.00
C LEU A 402 28.41 -0.96 -5.88
N GLY A 403 27.83 -1.88 -6.64
CA GLY A 403 28.21 -3.29 -6.61
C GLY A 403 29.55 -3.63 -7.24
N GLY A 404 30.14 -2.71 -8.01
CA GLY A 404 31.41 -2.94 -8.72
C GLY A 404 31.30 -4.09 -9.72
N ALA A 405 32.17 -5.10 -9.59
CA ALA A 405 32.21 -6.25 -10.47
C ALA A 405 31.21 -7.38 -10.07
N SER A 406 30.62 -7.31 -8.88
CA SER A 406 29.74 -8.37 -8.38
C SER A 406 28.27 -7.97 -8.46
N ILE A 407 27.48 -8.72 -9.24
CA ILE A 407 26.03 -8.52 -9.37
C ILE A 407 25.31 -8.77 -8.03
N SER A 408 25.77 -9.70 -7.22
CA SER A 408 25.18 -9.97 -5.88
C SER A 408 25.34 -8.78 -4.95
N VAL A 409 26.49 -8.11 -4.98
CA VAL A 409 26.72 -6.89 -4.19
C VAL A 409 25.88 -5.73 -4.75
N ALA A 410 25.73 -5.62 -6.07
CA ALA A 410 24.91 -4.61 -6.71
C ALA A 410 23.42 -4.73 -6.32
N LEU A 411 22.87 -5.91 -6.39
CA LEU A 411 21.48 -6.19 -5.99
C LEU A 411 21.27 -5.98 -4.49
N PHE A 412 22.25 -6.36 -3.66
CA PHE A 412 22.21 -6.06 -2.24
C PHE A 412 22.28 -4.55 -1.94
N ALA A 413 23.03 -3.78 -2.69
CA ALA A 413 23.05 -2.32 -2.56
C ALA A 413 21.69 -1.70 -2.88
N VAL A 414 20.96 -2.20 -3.91
CA VAL A 414 19.58 -1.79 -4.20
C VAL A 414 18.66 -2.13 -3.02
N ALA A 415 18.79 -3.33 -2.45
CA ALA A 415 18.01 -3.73 -1.28
C ALA A 415 18.31 -2.85 -0.05
N LEU A 416 19.58 -2.47 0.16
CA LEU A 416 19.98 -1.55 1.23
C LEU A 416 19.45 -0.12 1.01
N ALA A 417 19.31 0.33 -0.25
CA ALA A 417 18.62 1.59 -0.53
C ALA A 417 17.15 1.50 -0.08
N GLY A 418 16.49 0.36 -0.31
CA GLY A 418 15.18 0.07 0.26
C GLY A 418 15.18 0.17 1.79
N CYS A 419 16.16 -0.44 2.48
CA CYS A 419 16.31 -0.32 3.93
C CYS A 419 16.53 1.13 4.39
N GLY A 420 17.28 1.94 3.63
CA GLY A 420 17.44 3.36 3.89
C GLY A 420 16.12 4.11 3.91
N LEU A 421 15.26 3.84 2.95
CA LEU A 421 13.91 4.38 2.90
C LEU A 421 13.06 3.92 4.09
N LEU A 422 13.22 2.66 4.54
CA LEU A 422 12.53 2.13 5.72
C LEU A 422 12.88 2.86 7.03
N THR A 423 14.00 3.58 7.12
CA THR A 423 14.35 4.32 8.34
C THR A 423 13.33 5.40 8.69
N THR A 424 12.55 5.86 7.73
CA THR A 424 11.53 6.91 7.90
C THR A 424 10.11 6.36 8.01
N VAL A 425 9.89 5.04 7.86
CA VAL A 425 8.55 4.42 7.80
C VAL A 425 7.71 4.71 9.04
N GLY A 426 8.30 4.73 10.24
CA GLY A 426 7.52 5.04 11.45
C GLY A 426 6.89 6.43 11.42
N VAL A 427 7.57 7.42 10.83
CA VAL A 427 7.03 8.78 10.62
C VAL A 427 6.08 8.79 9.42
N ILE A 428 6.36 8.04 8.35
CA ILE A 428 5.49 7.93 7.17
C ILE A 428 4.13 7.36 7.55
N VAL A 429 4.07 6.30 8.37
CA VAL A 429 2.80 5.74 8.88
C VAL A 429 2.07 6.77 9.76
N ALA A 430 2.81 7.59 10.52
CA ALA A 430 2.20 8.67 11.30
C ALA A 430 1.57 9.73 10.41
N MET A 431 2.22 10.08 9.30
CA MET A 431 1.69 11.01 8.29
C MET A 431 0.48 10.44 7.57
N ASP A 432 0.51 9.15 7.28
CA ASP A 432 -0.53 8.44 6.55
C ASP A 432 -1.84 8.35 7.34
N THR A 433 -1.79 7.85 8.57
CA THR A 433 -2.95 7.74 9.46
C THR A 433 -3.51 9.11 9.86
N PHE A 434 -2.70 10.18 9.81
CA PHE A 434 -3.16 11.54 10.09
C PHE A 434 -4.30 11.95 9.16
N GLY A 435 -4.22 11.62 7.86
CA GLY A 435 -5.23 11.99 6.87
C GLY A 435 -6.63 11.49 7.21
N PRO A 436 -6.87 10.17 7.23
CA PRO A 436 -8.21 9.64 7.53
C PRO A 436 -8.70 9.98 8.94
N VAL A 437 -7.80 10.22 9.90
CA VAL A 437 -8.20 10.68 11.26
C VAL A 437 -8.70 12.11 11.23
N SER A 438 -8.07 13.02 10.46
CA SER A 438 -8.52 14.41 10.34
C SER A 438 -9.82 14.53 9.54
N ASP A 439 -9.93 13.79 8.45
CA ASP A 439 -11.09 13.70 7.58
C ASP A 439 -12.33 13.24 8.37
N ASN A 440 -12.26 12.08 8.98
CA ASN A 440 -13.34 11.56 9.83
C ASN A 440 -13.64 12.43 11.07
N ALA A 441 -12.67 13.16 11.59
CA ALA A 441 -12.94 14.12 12.67
C ALA A 441 -13.79 15.29 12.17
N GLN A 442 -13.58 15.74 10.93
CA GLN A 442 -14.43 16.73 10.28
C GLN A 442 -15.83 16.17 10.05
N GLY A 443 -15.97 14.95 9.50
CA GLY A 443 -17.26 14.30 9.29
C GLY A 443 -18.07 14.13 10.60
N ILE A 444 -17.44 13.70 11.71
CA ILE A 444 -18.11 13.64 13.03
C ILE A 444 -18.57 15.02 13.48
N ALA A 445 -17.76 16.05 13.25
CA ALA A 445 -18.09 17.41 13.62
C ALA A 445 -19.29 17.95 12.82
N GLU A 446 -19.28 17.77 11.52
CA GLU A 446 -20.36 18.21 10.61
C GLU A 446 -21.66 17.47 10.91
N MET A 447 -21.65 16.14 11.03
CA MET A 447 -22.82 15.34 11.39
C MET A 447 -23.41 15.69 12.75
N SER A 448 -22.57 16.03 13.74
CA SER A 448 -23.06 16.39 15.07
C SER A 448 -23.74 17.76 15.12
N GLY A 449 -23.26 18.70 14.30
CA GLY A 449 -23.66 20.10 14.35
C GLY A 449 -23.29 20.81 15.66
N ASP A 450 -22.46 20.18 16.51
CA ASP A 450 -22.10 20.68 17.86
C ASP A 450 -20.68 21.29 17.87
N VAL A 451 -20.23 21.87 16.74
CA VAL A 451 -18.87 22.42 16.60
C VAL A 451 -18.94 23.92 16.40
N SER A 452 -18.04 24.65 17.06
CA SER A 452 -17.86 26.11 16.92
C SER A 452 -17.29 26.46 15.53
N GLU A 453 -17.51 27.67 15.04
CA GLU A 453 -16.92 28.13 13.77
C GLU A 453 -15.39 28.00 13.75
N GLU A 454 -14.73 28.27 14.88
CA GLU A 454 -13.27 28.08 14.99
C GLU A 454 -12.86 26.61 14.94
N GLY A 455 -13.63 25.72 15.61
CA GLY A 455 -13.43 24.29 15.55
C GLY A 455 -13.59 23.73 14.14
N ALA A 456 -14.64 24.14 13.42
CA ALA A 456 -14.87 23.76 12.03
C ALA A 456 -13.73 24.24 11.13
N ARG A 457 -13.27 25.49 11.28
CA ARG A 457 -12.13 26.02 10.54
C ARG A 457 -10.84 25.21 10.78
N ILE A 458 -10.57 24.84 12.04
CA ILE A 458 -9.41 24.00 12.38
C ILE A 458 -9.52 22.64 11.68
N LEU A 459 -10.67 21.99 11.71
CA LEU A 459 -10.87 20.67 11.10
C LEU A 459 -10.70 20.71 9.59
N THR A 460 -11.25 21.71 8.91
CA THR A 460 -11.04 21.91 7.46
C THR A 460 -9.55 22.09 7.12
N GLU A 461 -8.80 22.85 7.94
CA GLU A 461 -7.34 22.98 7.75
C GLU A 461 -6.63 21.62 7.93
N LEU A 462 -7.02 20.83 8.94
CA LEU A 462 -6.42 19.52 9.19
C LEU A 462 -6.73 18.53 8.08
N ASP A 463 -7.93 18.54 7.53
CA ASP A 463 -8.32 17.70 6.41
C ASP A 463 -7.49 18.02 5.15
N ALA A 464 -7.33 19.28 4.80
CA ALA A 464 -6.48 19.71 3.68
C ALA A 464 -5.03 19.25 3.84
N VAL A 465 -4.48 19.31 5.06
CA VAL A 465 -3.15 18.75 5.39
C VAL A 465 -3.17 17.23 5.24
N GLY A 466 -4.23 16.56 5.69
CA GLY A 466 -4.44 15.13 5.62
C GLY A 466 -4.42 14.60 4.20
N ASN A 467 -5.13 15.25 3.28
CA ASN A 467 -5.17 14.87 1.86
C ASN A 467 -3.79 14.96 1.20
N THR A 468 -3.01 15.98 1.53
CA THR A 468 -1.63 16.12 1.04
C THR A 468 -0.71 15.03 1.63
N THR A 469 -0.83 14.71 2.91
CA THR A 469 -0.01 13.65 3.53
C THR A 469 -0.38 12.27 3.00
N LYS A 470 -1.67 11.97 2.78
CA LYS A 470 -2.13 10.74 2.11
C LYS A 470 -1.48 10.57 0.72
N ALA A 471 -1.42 11.61 -0.10
CA ALA A 471 -0.80 11.56 -1.42
C ALA A 471 0.71 11.30 -1.33
N ILE A 472 1.41 11.98 -0.45
CA ILE A 472 2.86 11.84 -0.22
C ILE A 472 3.21 10.42 0.22
N THR A 473 2.48 9.86 1.19
CA THR A 473 2.75 8.52 1.73
C THR A 473 2.52 7.43 0.71
N LYS A 474 1.51 7.57 -0.17
CA LYS A 474 1.30 6.69 -1.33
C LYS A 474 2.48 6.73 -2.30
N GLY A 475 3.02 7.91 -2.61
CA GLY A 475 4.21 8.07 -3.47
C GLY A 475 5.44 7.34 -2.89
N ILE A 476 5.69 7.48 -1.59
CA ILE A 476 6.78 6.80 -0.89
C ILE A 476 6.56 5.28 -0.85
N ALA A 477 5.33 4.82 -0.61
CA ALA A 477 4.99 3.40 -0.63
C ALA A 477 5.26 2.77 -2.00
N ILE A 478 4.94 3.47 -3.10
CA ILE A 478 5.23 3.02 -4.47
C ILE A 478 6.76 2.92 -4.69
N ALA A 479 7.53 3.94 -4.29
CA ALA A 479 8.99 3.89 -4.40
C ALA A 479 9.60 2.72 -3.60
N THR A 480 9.09 2.46 -2.40
CA THR A 480 9.49 1.32 -1.57
C THR A 480 9.15 -0.01 -2.26
N ALA A 481 7.97 -0.12 -2.87
CA ALA A 481 7.58 -1.32 -3.60
C ALA A 481 8.52 -1.61 -4.78
N VAL A 482 8.94 -0.61 -5.52
CA VAL A 482 9.85 -0.78 -6.66
C VAL A 482 11.22 -1.24 -6.20
N LEU A 483 11.78 -0.64 -5.15
CA LEU A 483 13.06 -1.07 -4.57
C LEU A 483 12.98 -2.51 -4.03
N ALA A 484 11.90 -2.84 -3.30
CA ALA A 484 11.66 -4.18 -2.78
C ALA A 484 11.49 -5.21 -3.92
N ALA A 485 10.71 -4.89 -4.94
CA ALA A 485 10.49 -5.76 -6.09
C ALA A 485 11.78 -5.98 -6.89
N THR A 486 12.59 -4.94 -7.08
CA THR A 486 13.90 -5.06 -7.75
C THR A 486 14.85 -5.94 -6.93
N ALA A 487 14.84 -5.81 -5.61
CA ALA A 487 15.62 -6.68 -4.73
C ALA A 487 15.11 -8.13 -4.76
N LEU A 488 13.79 -8.36 -4.73
CA LEU A 488 13.18 -9.68 -4.86
C LEU A 488 13.48 -10.32 -6.22
N PHE A 489 13.64 -9.54 -7.28
CA PHE A 489 14.07 -10.02 -8.58
C PHE A 489 15.48 -10.63 -8.50
N GLY A 490 16.38 -10.03 -7.70
CA GLY A 490 17.66 -10.63 -7.37
C GLY A 490 17.54 -11.95 -6.58
N SER A 491 16.65 -12.00 -5.61
CA SER A 491 16.35 -13.22 -4.86
C SER A 491 15.75 -14.32 -5.75
N TYR A 492 14.94 -13.95 -6.73
CA TYR A 492 14.41 -14.86 -7.75
C TYR A 492 15.52 -15.49 -8.58
N GLN A 493 16.49 -14.70 -9.06
CA GLN A 493 17.64 -15.18 -9.80
C GLN A 493 18.49 -16.14 -8.96
N ASP A 494 18.72 -15.81 -7.69
CA ASP A 494 19.46 -16.68 -6.75
C ASP A 494 18.73 -18.01 -6.51
N ALA A 495 17.42 -18.00 -6.31
CA ALA A 495 16.59 -19.21 -6.14
C ALA A 495 16.69 -20.16 -7.35
N ILE A 496 16.70 -19.61 -8.58
CA ILE A 496 16.87 -20.37 -9.80
C ILE A 496 18.28 -20.97 -9.88
N SER A 497 19.32 -20.17 -9.61
CA SER A 497 20.71 -20.61 -9.65
C SER A 497 20.96 -21.76 -8.67
N GLN A 498 20.44 -21.66 -7.46
CA GLN A 498 20.49 -22.74 -6.47
C GLN A 498 19.73 -24.00 -6.93
N ALA A 499 18.54 -23.84 -7.53
CA ALA A 499 17.76 -24.97 -8.03
C ALA A 499 18.45 -25.68 -9.21
N ILE A 500 19.04 -24.93 -10.15
CA ILE A 500 19.82 -25.50 -11.28
C ILE A 500 21.02 -26.28 -10.75
N GLY A 501 21.74 -25.74 -9.74
CA GLY A 501 22.87 -26.41 -9.13
C GLY A 501 22.54 -27.79 -8.54
N LYS A 502 21.27 -28.02 -8.15
CA LYS A 502 20.79 -29.30 -7.60
C LYS A 502 20.33 -30.29 -8.67
N VAL A 503 19.76 -29.84 -9.77
CA VAL A 503 19.18 -30.71 -10.81
C VAL A 503 20.13 -31.01 -11.96
N GLY A 504 21.23 -30.28 -12.13
CA GLY A 504 22.26 -30.49 -13.13
C GLY A 504 22.22 -29.53 -14.31
N ASP A 505 23.10 -29.76 -15.29
CA ASP A 505 23.37 -28.87 -16.42
C ASP A 505 22.21 -28.82 -17.43
N VAL A 506 21.75 -27.58 -17.71
CA VAL A 506 20.71 -27.30 -18.72
C VAL A 506 21.25 -27.41 -20.15
N SER A 507 22.57 -27.42 -20.34
CA SER A 507 23.23 -27.39 -21.68
C SER A 507 22.84 -28.57 -22.60
N ASN A 508 22.52 -29.71 -22.02
CA ASN A 508 22.11 -30.90 -22.74
C ASN A 508 20.59 -31.06 -22.97
N SER A 509 19.81 -30.03 -22.58
CA SER A 509 18.36 -30.06 -22.71
C SER A 509 17.88 -29.68 -24.11
N SER A 510 16.60 -29.98 -24.43
CA SER A 510 15.99 -29.58 -25.71
C SER A 510 16.00 -28.05 -25.89
N THR A 511 15.93 -27.58 -27.13
CA THR A 511 15.87 -26.14 -27.47
C THR A 511 14.72 -25.41 -26.72
N PHE A 512 13.58 -26.10 -26.58
CA PHE A 512 12.44 -25.54 -25.81
C PHE A 512 12.81 -25.27 -24.34
N VAL A 513 13.48 -26.22 -23.69
CA VAL A 513 13.92 -26.08 -22.31
C VAL A 513 14.98 -24.98 -22.19
N LYS A 514 15.97 -24.95 -23.10
CA LYS A 514 17.00 -23.87 -23.12
C LYS A 514 16.35 -22.49 -23.24
N ASN A 515 15.40 -22.32 -24.14
CA ASN A 515 14.68 -21.06 -24.32
C ASN A 515 13.83 -20.68 -23.10
N SER A 516 13.37 -21.65 -22.32
CA SER A 516 12.63 -21.38 -21.08
C SER A 516 13.50 -20.83 -19.94
N PHE A 517 14.83 -20.89 -20.09
CA PHE A 517 15.83 -20.33 -19.17
C PHE A 517 16.50 -19.06 -19.69
N ALA A 518 16.14 -18.60 -20.90
CA ALA A 518 16.71 -17.37 -21.46
C ALA A 518 16.16 -16.13 -20.75
N TYR A 519 17.05 -15.25 -20.32
CA TYR A 519 16.72 -13.99 -19.65
C TYR A 519 16.82 -12.77 -20.56
N GLU A 520 17.40 -12.91 -21.75
CA GLU A 520 17.56 -11.81 -22.68
C GLU A 520 16.19 -11.35 -23.20
N ILE A 521 15.95 -10.03 -23.11
CA ILE A 521 14.68 -9.43 -23.58
C ILE A 521 14.47 -9.65 -25.09
N VAL A 522 15.55 -9.76 -25.86
CA VAL A 522 15.48 -10.08 -27.29
C VAL A 522 14.97 -11.48 -27.58
N SER A 523 14.93 -12.38 -26.59
CA SER A 523 14.30 -13.68 -26.73
C SER A 523 12.77 -13.50 -26.81
N PRO A 524 12.09 -14.02 -27.85
CA PRO A 524 10.64 -13.88 -28.00
C PRO A 524 9.87 -14.39 -26.77
N ASN A 525 10.34 -15.46 -26.13
CA ASN A 525 9.70 -16.03 -24.94
C ASN A 525 9.75 -15.06 -23.75
N THR A 526 10.90 -14.40 -23.53
CA THR A 526 11.07 -13.42 -22.46
C THR A 526 10.24 -12.17 -22.75
N LEU A 527 10.22 -11.70 -24.01
CA LEU A 527 9.41 -10.57 -24.43
C LEU A 527 7.91 -10.81 -24.21
N VAL A 528 7.44 -12.04 -24.52
CA VAL A 528 6.04 -12.45 -24.21
C VAL A 528 5.78 -12.36 -22.73
N GLY A 529 6.72 -12.81 -21.89
CA GLY A 529 6.64 -12.63 -20.43
C GLY A 529 6.46 -11.17 -20.03
N VAL A 530 7.30 -10.25 -20.55
CA VAL A 530 7.22 -8.80 -20.29
C VAL A 530 5.83 -8.24 -20.63
N ILE A 531 5.30 -8.59 -21.81
CA ILE A 531 3.99 -8.15 -22.28
C ILE A 531 2.88 -8.67 -21.36
N ILE A 532 2.93 -9.93 -20.95
CA ILE A 532 1.93 -10.51 -20.03
C ILE A 532 2.01 -9.82 -18.67
N GLY A 533 3.21 -9.56 -18.14
CA GLY A 533 3.38 -8.85 -16.87
C GLY A 533 2.76 -7.44 -16.89
N ALA A 534 3.03 -6.69 -17.96
CA ALA A 534 2.41 -5.38 -18.18
C ALA A 534 0.88 -5.49 -18.30
N ALA A 535 0.37 -6.46 -19.09
CA ALA A 535 -1.06 -6.67 -19.28
C ALA A 535 -1.80 -7.04 -17.98
N VAL A 536 -1.17 -7.80 -17.09
CA VAL A 536 -1.74 -8.16 -15.78
C VAL A 536 -1.94 -6.93 -14.90
N VAL A 537 -1.02 -5.97 -14.90
CA VAL A 537 -1.18 -4.72 -14.15
C VAL A 537 -2.37 -3.90 -14.68
N PHE A 538 -2.52 -3.77 -15.99
CA PHE A 538 -3.69 -3.11 -16.60
C PHE A 538 -4.99 -3.83 -16.27
N MET A 539 -5.01 -5.17 -16.39
CA MET A 539 -6.19 -5.97 -16.07
C MET A 539 -6.58 -5.83 -14.60
N PHE A 540 -5.62 -5.87 -13.68
CA PHE A 540 -5.83 -5.70 -12.25
C PHE A 540 -6.43 -4.30 -11.95
N SER A 541 -5.85 -3.24 -12.52
CA SER A 541 -6.33 -1.87 -12.35
C SER A 541 -7.76 -1.71 -12.86
N GLY A 542 -8.05 -2.23 -14.07
CA GLY A 542 -9.39 -2.20 -14.63
C GLY A 542 -10.41 -3.00 -13.82
N LEU A 543 -10.03 -4.14 -13.26
CA LEU A 543 -10.88 -4.92 -12.36
C LEU A 543 -11.18 -4.16 -11.05
N ALA A 544 -10.17 -3.50 -10.47
CA ALA A 544 -10.32 -2.73 -9.24
C ALA A 544 -11.24 -1.51 -9.44
N VAL A 545 -11.03 -0.72 -10.50
CA VAL A 545 -11.88 0.43 -10.84
C VAL A 545 -13.33 0.00 -11.08
N ASN A 546 -13.55 -1.07 -11.89
CA ASN A 546 -14.88 -1.59 -12.14
C ASN A 546 -15.55 -2.16 -10.89
N ALA A 547 -14.78 -2.72 -9.95
CA ALA A 547 -15.30 -3.22 -8.68
C ALA A 547 -15.89 -2.09 -7.84
N VAL A 548 -15.19 -0.95 -7.73
CA VAL A 548 -15.71 0.26 -7.07
C VAL A 548 -16.99 0.73 -7.73
N SER A 549 -16.99 0.88 -9.06
CA SER A 549 -18.18 1.36 -9.82
C SER A 549 -19.40 0.47 -9.60
N ARG A 550 -19.24 -0.87 -9.56
CA ARG A 550 -20.36 -1.79 -9.28
C ARG A 550 -20.87 -1.67 -7.85
N ALA A 551 -19.96 -1.60 -6.88
CA ALA A 551 -20.32 -1.50 -5.46
C ALA A 551 -20.98 -0.13 -5.18
N ALA A 552 -20.45 0.96 -5.73
CA ALA A 552 -21.05 2.29 -5.65
C ALA A 552 -22.46 2.34 -6.24
N GLY A 553 -22.70 1.70 -7.38
CA GLY A 553 -24.03 1.59 -7.96
C GLY A 553 -25.06 0.97 -7.00
N ALA A 554 -24.67 -0.06 -6.25
CA ALA A 554 -25.55 -0.66 -5.23
C ALA A 554 -25.87 0.31 -4.07
N VAL A 555 -24.89 1.11 -3.65
CA VAL A 555 -25.08 2.17 -2.63
C VAL A 555 -26.03 3.25 -3.14
N VAL A 556 -25.81 3.74 -4.36
CA VAL A 556 -26.68 4.75 -5.02
C VAL A 556 -28.13 4.30 -5.02
N TYR A 557 -28.41 3.05 -5.44
CA TYR A 557 -29.77 2.52 -5.44
C TYR A 557 -30.38 2.45 -4.03
N GLU A 558 -29.60 2.05 -3.04
CA GLU A 558 -30.07 1.97 -1.65
C GLU A 558 -30.42 3.36 -1.10
N VAL A 559 -29.52 4.35 -1.27
CA VAL A 559 -29.76 5.72 -0.76
C VAL A 559 -30.97 6.35 -1.44
N ARG A 560 -31.10 6.20 -2.77
CA ARG A 560 -32.30 6.65 -3.50
C ARG A 560 -33.58 5.97 -2.99
N ALA A 561 -33.53 4.67 -2.69
CA ALA A 561 -34.67 3.94 -2.15
C ALA A 561 -35.06 4.50 -0.78
N GLN A 562 -34.11 4.77 0.10
CA GLN A 562 -34.38 5.37 1.40
C GLN A 562 -35.01 6.75 1.28
N PHE A 563 -34.50 7.63 0.44
CA PHE A 563 -35.10 8.96 0.22
C PHE A 563 -36.52 8.91 -0.37
N ARG A 564 -36.78 7.93 -1.25
CA ARG A 564 -38.12 7.75 -1.83
C ARG A 564 -39.12 7.16 -0.84
N ASP A 565 -38.71 6.10 -0.12
CA ASP A 565 -39.59 5.29 0.71
C ASP A 565 -39.76 5.89 2.12
N HIS A 566 -38.83 6.76 2.54
CA HIS A 566 -38.79 7.47 3.83
C HIS A 566 -38.63 9.00 3.63
N PRO A 567 -39.68 9.72 3.17
CA PRO A 567 -39.58 11.15 2.92
C PRO A 567 -39.17 11.99 4.13
N GLY A 568 -39.47 11.50 5.35
CA GLY A 568 -39.08 12.14 6.60
C GLY A 568 -37.60 12.28 6.82
N ILE A 569 -36.76 11.54 6.07
CA ILE A 569 -35.31 11.69 6.12
C ILE A 569 -34.90 13.09 5.64
N MET A 570 -35.45 13.57 4.50
CA MET A 570 -35.12 14.88 3.96
C MET A 570 -35.56 16.03 4.86
N ASP A 571 -36.66 15.84 5.59
CA ASP A 571 -37.21 16.81 6.55
C ASP A 571 -36.56 16.71 7.94
N GLY A 572 -35.65 15.73 8.16
CA GLY A 572 -34.96 15.50 9.44
C GLY A 572 -35.85 14.86 10.53
N THR A 573 -37.06 14.35 10.17
CA THR A 573 -38.01 13.74 11.11
C THR A 573 -37.80 12.22 11.25
N GLU A 574 -37.07 11.61 10.31
CA GLU A 574 -36.76 10.18 10.28
C GLU A 574 -35.26 10.01 10.07
N ARG A 575 -34.66 8.98 10.72
CA ARG A 575 -33.23 8.67 10.55
C ARG A 575 -33.02 7.67 9.42
N PRO A 576 -31.95 7.83 8.61
CA PRO A 576 -31.54 6.84 7.61
C PRO A 576 -31.14 5.49 8.23
N GLU A 577 -31.27 4.42 7.47
CA GLU A 577 -30.76 3.08 7.82
C GLU A 577 -29.27 2.93 7.44
N TYR A 578 -28.36 3.57 8.19
CA TYR A 578 -26.90 3.54 7.92
C TYR A 578 -26.34 2.12 7.84
N GLY A 579 -26.75 1.23 8.77
CA GLY A 579 -26.23 -0.14 8.84
C GLY A 579 -26.46 -0.95 7.57
N ARG A 580 -27.50 -0.65 6.82
CA ARG A 580 -27.82 -1.32 5.55
C ARG A 580 -26.81 -0.98 4.45
N VAL A 581 -26.40 0.28 4.36
CA VAL A 581 -25.37 0.71 3.41
C VAL A 581 -24.01 0.09 3.78
N VAL A 582 -23.64 0.09 5.05
CA VAL A 582 -22.41 -0.57 5.54
C VAL A 582 -22.39 -2.07 5.18
N ASP A 583 -23.53 -2.78 5.33
CA ASP A 583 -23.60 -4.21 4.96
C ASP A 583 -23.47 -4.43 3.43
N ILE A 584 -24.07 -3.57 2.61
CA ILE A 584 -23.92 -3.59 1.15
C ILE A 584 -22.44 -3.42 0.77
N CYS A 585 -21.80 -2.35 1.24
CA CYS A 585 -20.38 -2.09 0.98
C CYS A 585 -19.50 -3.25 1.44
N THR A 586 -19.76 -3.81 2.64
CA THR A 586 -19.00 -4.96 3.18
C THR A 586 -19.13 -6.20 2.31
N ARG A 587 -20.36 -6.54 1.94
CA ARG A 587 -20.63 -7.75 1.13
C ARG A 587 -20.01 -7.63 -0.25
N ASP A 588 -20.17 -6.49 -0.89
CA ASP A 588 -19.78 -6.32 -2.28
C ASP A 588 -18.27 -6.12 -2.41
N SER A 589 -17.61 -5.40 -1.48
CA SER A 589 -16.14 -5.30 -1.46
C SER A 589 -15.45 -6.65 -1.28
N LEU A 590 -15.93 -7.49 -0.36
CA LEU A 590 -15.36 -8.84 -0.14
C LEU A 590 -15.58 -9.77 -1.34
N ARG A 591 -16.68 -9.61 -2.05
CA ARG A 591 -16.99 -10.38 -3.25
C ARG A 591 -16.15 -9.97 -4.45
N GLU A 592 -15.96 -8.69 -4.64
CA GLU A 592 -15.21 -8.12 -5.77
C GLU A 592 -13.69 -8.32 -5.64
N LEU A 593 -13.18 -8.39 -4.44
CA LEU A 593 -11.80 -8.65 -4.08
C LEU A 593 -11.24 -9.98 -4.63
N ILE A 594 -12.08 -11.02 -4.81
CA ILE A 594 -11.64 -12.37 -5.17
C ILE A 594 -10.94 -12.38 -6.53
N THR A 595 -11.48 -11.67 -7.52
CA THR A 595 -10.94 -11.70 -8.90
C THR A 595 -9.56 -11.07 -9.02
N PRO A 596 -9.30 -9.84 -8.53
CA PRO A 596 -7.96 -9.27 -8.51
C PRO A 596 -6.96 -10.11 -7.71
N GLY A 597 -7.40 -10.66 -6.57
CA GLY A 597 -6.55 -11.50 -5.72
C GLY A 597 -6.11 -12.80 -6.43
N LEU A 598 -7.03 -13.48 -7.10
CA LEU A 598 -6.71 -14.67 -7.89
C LEU A 598 -5.78 -14.34 -9.07
N LEU A 599 -5.98 -13.21 -9.74
CA LEU A 599 -5.11 -12.77 -10.82
C LEU A 599 -3.67 -12.57 -10.34
N ALA A 600 -3.48 -11.91 -9.18
CA ALA A 600 -2.17 -11.63 -8.60
C ALA A 600 -1.35 -12.90 -8.32
N VAL A 601 -2.01 -13.97 -7.85
CA VAL A 601 -1.34 -15.23 -7.48
C VAL A 601 -1.23 -16.19 -8.68
N MET A 602 -2.29 -16.30 -9.50
CA MET A 602 -2.34 -17.31 -10.57
C MET A 602 -1.58 -16.88 -11.83
N ALA A 603 -1.42 -15.57 -12.10
CA ALA A 603 -0.70 -15.12 -13.29
C ALA A 603 0.78 -15.54 -13.28
N PRO A 604 1.59 -15.30 -12.23
CA PRO A 604 2.96 -15.81 -12.19
C PRO A 604 3.03 -17.34 -12.22
N VAL A 605 2.06 -18.05 -11.64
CA VAL A 605 1.97 -19.53 -11.73
C VAL A 605 1.76 -19.97 -13.17
N ALA A 606 0.82 -19.35 -13.89
CA ALA A 606 0.55 -19.67 -15.30
C ALA A 606 1.77 -19.42 -16.18
N VAL A 607 2.45 -18.29 -16.01
CA VAL A 607 3.65 -17.92 -16.79
C VAL A 607 4.82 -18.84 -16.44
N GLY A 608 5.11 -19.05 -15.16
CA GLY A 608 6.23 -19.87 -14.69
C GLY A 608 6.14 -21.31 -15.15
N PHE A 609 5.03 -21.98 -14.88
CA PHE A 609 4.84 -23.37 -15.31
C PHE A 609 4.56 -23.50 -16.80
N GLY A 610 3.92 -22.51 -17.45
CA GLY A 610 3.63 -22.53 -18.88
C GLY A 610 4.85 -22.23 -19.76
N LEU A 611 5.51 -21.12 -19.50
CA LEU A 611 6.58 -20.60 -20.35
C LEU A 611 7.99 -20.85 -19.80
N GLY A 612 8.14 -20.95 -18.47
CA GLY A 612 9.42 -21.21 -17.80
C GLY A 612 9.95 -19.99 -17.02
N VAL A 613 11.13 -20.19 -16.40
CA VAL A 613 11.71 -19.20 -15.48
C VAL A 613 12.24 -17.93 -16.18
N GLY A 614 12.72 -18.02 -17.41
CA GLY A 614 13.15 -16.85 -18.20
C GLY A 614 11.97 -15.91 -18.51
N PRO A 615 10.91 -16.41 -19.18
CA PRO A 615 9.67 -15.64 -19.38
C PRO A 615 9.03 -15.13 -18.08
N LEU A 616 9.11 -15.88 -16.97
CA LEU A 616 8.65 -15.41 -15.67
C LEU A 616 9.49 -14.22 -15.16
N ALA A 617 10.81 -14.21 -15.41
CA ALA A 617 11.65 -13.05 -15.15
C ALA A 617 11.20 -11.82 -15.98
N GLY A 618 10.95 -12.04 -17.29
CA GLY A 618 10.38 -11.01 -18.16
C GLY A 618 9.04 -10.48 -17.63
N TYR A 619 8.16 -11.39 -17.20
CA TYR A 619 6.87 -11.06 -16.58
C TYR A 619 7.03 -10.12 -15.37
N LEU A 620 7.95 -10.44 -14.46
CA LEU A 620 8.23 -9.60 -13.30
C LEU A 620 8.76 -8.22 -13.70
N GLY A 621 9.70 -8.16 -14.66
CA GLY A 621 10.22 -6.89 -15.18
C GLY A 621 9.11 -6.02 -15.79
N GLY A 622 8.24 -6.61 -16.61
CA GLY A 622 7.08 -5.93 -17.20
C GLY A 622 6.08 -5.44 -16.15
N ALA A 623 5.80 -6.27 -15.15
CA ALA A 623 4.89 -5.93 -14.05
C ALA A 623 5.44 -4.81 -13.16
N ILE A 624 6.75 -4.83 -12.83
CA ILE A 624 7.40 -3.77 -12.03
C ILE A 624 7.38 -2.44 -12.79
N ALA A 625 7.81 -2.43 -14.05
CA ALA A 625 7.89 -1.21 -14.85
C ALA A 625 6.49 -0.58 -15.04
N THR A 626 5.53 -1.38 -15.51
CA THR A 626 4.16 -0.91 -15.76
C THR A 626 3.45 -0.56 -14.47
N GLY A 627 3.65 -1.36 -13.40
CA GLY A 627 3.05 -1.12 -12.10
C GLY A 627 3.56 0.18 -11.47
N THR A 628 4.84 0.50 -11.61
CA THR A 628 5.42 1.77 -11.15
C THR A 628 4.72 2.97 -11.81
N LEU A 629 4.65 2.97 -13.14
CA LEU A 629 4.02 4.04 -13.89
C LEU A 629 2.52 4.16 -13.60
N MET A 630 1.82 3.04 -13.61
CA MET A 630 0.37 3.00 -13.39
C MET A 630 0.00 3.41 -11.97
N ALA A 631 0.72 2.97 -10.95
CA ALA A 631 0.44 3.32 -9.55
C ALA A 631 0.60 4.83 -9.32
N VAL A 632 1.68 5.44 -9.82
CA VAL A 632 1.90 6.88 -9.71
C VAL A 632 0.88 7.66 -10.53
N PHE A 633 0.60 7.23 -11.77
CA PHE A 633 -0.43 7.83 -12.62
C PHE A 633 -1.77 7.90 -11.90
N LEU A 634 -2.25 6.77 -11.40
CA LEU A 634 -3.55 6.69 -10.72
C LEU A 634 -3.57 7.50 -9.41
N ALA A 635 -2.53 7.38 -8.59
CA ALA A 635 -2.46 8.08 -7.30
C ALA A 635 -2.41 9.60 -7.48
N ASN A 636 -1.58 10.10 -8.39
CA ASN A 636 -1.37 11.54 -8.55
C ASN A 636 -2.47 12.21 -9.36
N SER A 637 -3.07 11.53 -10.36
CA SER A 637 -4.28 12.03 -11.04
C SER A 637 -5.41 12.26 -10.03
N GLY A 638 -5.71 11.22 -9.23
CA GLY A 638 -6.76 11.29 -8.22
C GLY A 638 -6.47 12.36 -7.16
N GLY A 639 -5.23 12.43 -6.66
CA GLY A 639 -4.82 13.46 -5.68
C GLY A 639 -4.89 14.89 -6.23
N ALA A 640 -4.63 15.07 -7.53
CA ALA A 640 -4.74 16.40 -8.16
C ALA A 640 -6.20 16.84 -8.32
N TRP A 641 -7.12 15.91 -8.65
CA TRP A 641 -8.55 16.22 -8.72
C TRP A 641 -9.15 16.55 -7.35
N ASP A 642 -8.83 15.76 -6.32
CA ASP A 642 -9.29 15.96 -4.96
C ASP A 642 -8.87 17.34 -4.43
N ASN A 643 -7.57 17.65 -4.53
CA ASN A 643 -7.08 18.94 -4.09
C ASN A 643 -7.53 20.11 -4.99
N ALA A 644 -7.89 19.88 -6.26
CA ALA A 644 -8.54 20.90 -7.07
C ALA A 644 -9.99 21.18 -6.60
N LYS A 645 -10.73 20.16 -6.13
CA LYS A 645 -12.02 20.33 -5.46
C LYS A 645 -11.88 21.19 -4.21
N LYS A 646 -10.95 20.84 -3.32
CA LYS A 646 -10.67 21.63 -2.10
C LYS A 646 -10.27 23.07 -2.43
N LEU A 647 -9.45 23.29 -3.46
CA LEU A 647 -9.07 24.64 -3.93
C LEU A 647 -10.30 25.48 -4.31
N VAL A 648 -11.27 24.88 -4.98
CA VAL A 648 -12.52 25.57 -5.36
C VAL A 648 -13.39 25.79 -4.11
N GLU A 649 -13.52 24.81 -3.24
CA GLU A 649 -14.27 24.93 -1.98
C GLU A 649 -13.74 26.04 -1.07
N ASP A 650 -12.43 26.31 -1.09
CA ASP A 650 -11.76 27.41 -0.39
C ASP A 650 -12.07 28.80 -0.97
N GLY A 651 -12.97 28.88 -1.95
CA GLY A 651 -13.45 30.14 -2.52
C GLY A 651 -12.84 30.53 -3.87
N ASN A 652 -11.92 29.71 -4.43
CA ASN A 652 -11.39 29.95 -5.76
C ASN A 652 -12.46 29.62 -6.84
N HIS A 653 -12.38 30.26 -8.00
CA HIS A 653 -13.21 29.98 -9.19
C HIS A 653 -14.73 29.98 -8.95
N GLY A 654 -15.21 30.69 -7.94
CA GLY A 654 -16.63 30.81 -7.61
C GLY A 654 -17.05 30.12 -6.32
N GLY A 655 -16.18 29.32 -5.72
CA GLY A 655 -16.39 28.70 -4.40
C GLY A 655 -17.41 27.55 -4.41
N LYS A 656 -17.72 27.09 -3.21
CA LYS A 656 -18.66 25.97 -2.95
C LYS A 656 -20.05 26.28 -3.54
N GLY A 657 -20.64 25.33 -4.26
CA GLY A 657 -21.95 25.46 -4.92
C GLY A 657 -21.92 26.10 -6.31
N SER A 658 -20.76 26.49 -6.84
CA SER A 658 -20.62 27.01 -8.21
C SER A 658 -20.57 25.88 -9.25
N ASP A 659 -20.74 26.22 -10.55
CA ASP A 659 -20.54 25.27 -11.66
C ASP A 659 -19.12 24.69 -11.67
N ALA A 660 -18.13 25.49 -11.28
CA ALA A 660 -16.75 25.05 -11.14
C ALA A 660 -16.61 24.02 -10.01
N HIS A 661 -17.30 24.21 -8.89
CA HIS A 661 -17.34 23.21 -7.82
C HIS A 661 -17.98 21.89 -8.31
N ALA A 662 -19.12 21.94 -8.96
CA ALA A 662 -19.76 20.75 -9.53
C ALA A 662 -18.83 20.01 -10.51
N ALA A 663 -18.09 20.75 -11.34
CA ALA A 663 -17.13 20.16 -12.28
C ALA A 663 -15.95 19.47 -11.55
N THR A 664 -15.44 20.07 -10.46
CA THR A 664 -14.34 19.46 -9.67
C THR A 664 -14.82 18.28 -8.84
N VAL A 665 -16.05 18.28 -8.32
CA VAL A 665 -16.66 17.10 -7.67
C VAL A 665 -16.72 15.91 -8.63
N ILE A 666 -17.11 16.12 -9.90
CA ILE A 666 -17.09 15.06 -10.91
C ILE A 666 -15.67 14.54 -11.15
N GLY A 667 -14.68 15.45 -11.19
CA GLY A 667 -13.26 15.07 -11.33
C GLY A 667 -12.77 14.20 -10.16
N ASP A 668 -13.10 14.58 -8.94
CA ASP A 668 -12.76 13.85 -7.72
C ASP A 668 -13.43 12.47 -7.68
N THR A 669 -14.74 12.40 -7.97
CA THR A 669 -15.50 11.13 -8.07
C THR A 669 -14.88 10.15 -9.08
N VAL A 670 -14.34 10.65 -10.22
CA VAL A 670 -13.56 9.83 -11.17
C VAL A 670 -12.22 9.42 -10.58
N GLY A 671 -11.60 10.31 -9.82
CA GLY A 671 -10.29 10.12 -9.18
C GLY A 671 -10.29 9.15 -8.01
N ASP A 672 -11.39 9.02 -7.30
CA ASP A 672 -11.51 8.18 -6.09
C ASP A 672 -11.14 6.71 -6.30
N PRO A 673 -11.69 6.00 -7.30
CA PRO A 673 -11.24 4.65 -7.62
C PRO A 673 -9.76 4.57 -8.01
N PHE A 674 -9.19 5.66 -8.54
CA PHE A 674 -7.79 5.74 -8.95
C PHE A 674 -6.87 5.89 -7.75
N LYS A 675 -7.08 6.96 -6.94
CA LYS A 675 -6.16 7.34 -5.84
C LYS A 675 -6.23 6.43 -4.63
N ASP A 676 -7.39 5.85 -4.34
CA ASP A 676 -7.64 5.15 -3.07
C ASP A 676 -7.85 3.64 -3.23
N THR A 677 -8.12 3.15 -4.45
CA THR A 677 -8.30 1.72 -4.71
C THR A 677 -7.25 1.16 -5.66
N ALA A 678 -7.31 1.48 -6.95
CA ALA A 678 -6.49 0.83 -7.97
C ALA A 678 -5.01 1.20 -7.85
N GLY A 679 -4.68 2.50 -7.68
CA GLY A 679 -3.31 2.98 -7.56
C GLY A 679 -2.55 2.33 -6.41
N PRO A 680 -2.99 2.50 -5.16
CA PRO A 680 -2.35 1.90 -4.01
C PRO A 680 -2.35 0.37 -4.01
N ALA A 681 -3.35 -0.29 -4.59
CA ALA A 681 -3.43 -1.75 -4.67
C ALA A 681 -2.35 -2.38 -5.59
N ILE A 682 -1.79 -1.61 -6.52
CA ILE A 682 -0.66 -2.06 -7.35
C ILE A 682 0.60 -2.28 -6.50
N ASN A 683 0.78 -1.53 -5.42
CA ASN A 683 1.92 -1.67 -4.52
C ASN A 683 2.04 -3.11 -3.95
N PRO A 684 1.07 -3.66 -3.21
CA PRO A 684 1.12 -5.05 -2.77
C PRO A 684 1.01 -6.05 -3.94
N LEU A 685 0.33 -5.73 -5.04
CA LEU A 685 0.26 -6.59 -6.22
C LEU A 685 1.65 -6.97 -6.73
N ILE A 686 2.52 -5.98 -6.98
CA ILE A 686 3.88 -6.20 -7.49
C ILE A 686 4.65 -7.13 -6.55
N LYS A 687 4.57 -6.90 -5.24
CA LYS A 687 5.29 -7.69 -4.24
C LYS A 687 4.77 -9.12 -4.14
N VAL A 688 3.44 -9.31 -4.15
CA VAL A 688 2.83 -10.65 -4.17
C VAL A 688 3.27 -11.43 -5.41
N MET A 689 3.24 -10.83 -6.60
CA MET A 689 3.69 -11.50 -7.83
C MET A 689 5.16 -11.90 -7.76
N ASN A 690 6.02 -11.04 -7.23
CA ASN A 690 7.44 -11.35 -7.03
C ASN A 690 7.64 -12.48 -6.03
N LEU A 691 6.99 -12.44 -4.87
CA LEU A 691 7.12 -13.49 -3.85
C LEU A 691 6.58 -14.84 -4.32
N VAL A 692 5.43 -14.87 -5.01
CA VAL A 692 4.93 -16.09 -5.65
C VAL A 692 5.96 -16.65 -6.62
N SER A 693 6.56 -15.79 -7.44
CA SER A 693 7.57 -16.20 -8.42
C SER A 693 8.83 -16.80 -7.76
N VAL A 694 9.32 -16.18 -6.69
CA VAL A 694 10.45 -16.70 -5.91
C VAL A 694 10.11 -18.08 -5.31
N LEU A 695 8.91 -18.22 -4.74
CA LEU A 695 8.47 -19.47 -4.09
C LEU A 695 8.27 -20.62 -5.06
N ILE A 696 7.77 -20.35 -6.29
CA ILE A 696 7.54 -21.41 -7.29
C ILE A 696 8.75 -21.71 -8.15
N ALA A 697 9.76 -20.83 -8.23
CA ALA A 697 10.91 -20.96 -9.11
C ALA A 697 11.63 -22.32 -8.96
N PRO A 698 11.92 -22.85 -7.76
CA PRO A 698 12.51 -24.17 -7.60
C PRO A 698 11.65 -25.29 -8.18
N ALA A 699 10.33 -25.23 -8.01
CA ALA A 699 9.40 -26.23 -8.56
C ALA A 699 9.36 -26.18 -10.09
N VAL A 700 9.35 -24.99 -10.67
CA VAL A 700 9.40 -24.81 -12.12
C VAL A 700 10.70 -25.39 -12.69
N VAL A 701 11.86 -25.14 -12.05
CA VAL A 701 13.16 -25.70 -12.46
C VAL A 701 13.14 -27.24 -12.37
N GLN A 702 12.73 -27.81 -11.24
CA GLN A 702 12.70 -29.27 -11.03
C GLN A 702 11.80 -29.99 -12.05
N LEU A 703 10.63 -29.43 -12.37
CA LEU A 703 9.73 -29.99 -13.39
C LEU A 703 10.19 -29.73 -14.83
N SER A 704 11.18 -28.86 -15.05
CA SER A 704 11.71 -28.53 -16.37
C SER A 704 12.94 -29.35 -16.75
N VAL A 705 13.83 -29.63 -15.81
CA VAL A 705 15.13 -30.30 -16.03
C VAL A 705 15.45 -31.29 -14.92
N GLY A 706 16.32 -32.26 -15.23
CA GLY A 706 16.77 -33.25 -14.26
C GLY A 706 15.90 -34.52 -14.25
N LYS A 707 16.05 -35.36 -13.21
CA LYS A 707 15.40 -36.66 -13.09
C LYS A 707 13.88 -36.57 -12.88
N ASP A 708 13.43 -35.47 -12.25
CA ASP A 708 12.03 -35.24 -11.90
C ASP A 708 11.31 -34.39 -12.97
N ALA A 709 11.96 -34.14 -14.12
CA ALA A 709 11.38 -33.34 -15.20
C ALA A 709 10.06 -33.97 -15.70
N ASN A 710 8.99 -33.21 -15.64
CA ASN A 710 7.65 -33.65 -16.04
C ASN A 710 6.88 -32.53 -16.74
N THR A 711 7.05 -32.46 -18.05
CA THR A 711 6.40 -31.47 -18.91
C THR A 711 4.88 -31.54 -18.82
N ALA A 712 4.29 -32.75 -18.73
CA ALA A 712 2.84 -32.90 -18.66
C ALA A 712 2.28 -32.26 -17.38
N LEU A 713 2.90 -32.53 -16.23
CA LEU A 713 2.49 -31.95 -14.94
C LEU A 713 2.66 -30.42 -14.94
N ARG A 714 3.75 -29.92 -15.51
CA ARG A 714 3.99 -28.48 -15.68
C ARG A 714 2.90 -27.81 -16.48
N VAL A 715 2.53 -28.39 -17.64
CA VAL A 715 1.44 -27.87 -18.48
C VAL A 715 0.09 -27.94 -17.77
N VAL A 716 -0.19 -29.00 -17.00
CA VAL A 716 -1.42 -29.09 -16.21
C VAL A 716 -1.52 -27.94 -15.19
N PHE A 717 -0.45 -27.65 -14.44
CA PHE A 717 -0.44 -26.51 -13.51
C PHE A 717 -0.69 -25.16 -14.23
N ALA A 718 -0.06 -24.95 -15.38
CA ALA A 718 -0.29 -23.75 -16.18
C ALA A 718 -1.74 -23.61 -16.64
N LEU A 719 -2.31 -24.70 -17.19
CA LEU A 719 -3.69 -24.71 -17.69
C LEU A 719 -4.71 -24.51 -16.56
N VAL A 720 -4.49 -25.12 -15.41
CA VAL A 720 -5.34 -24.92 -14.22
C VAL A 720 -5.29 -23.45 -13.77
N ALA A 721 -4.10 -22.83 -13.70
CA ALA A 721 -3.97 -21.43 -13.33
C ALA A 721 -4.67 -20.51 -14.33
N VAL A 722 -4.49 -20.74 -15.63
CA VAL A 722 -5.21 -19.99 -16.69
C VAL A 722 -6.71 -20.19 -16.60
N ALA A 723 -7.19 -21.40 -16.36
CA ALA A 723 -8.63 -21.67 -16.21
C ALA A 723 -9.22 -20.92 -15.01
N ILE A 724 -8.53 -20.90 -13.87
CA ILE A 724 -8.94 -20.13 -12.69
C ILE A 724 -9.06 -18.65 -13.03
N ILE A 725 -8.06 -18.07 -13.69
CA ILE A 725 -8.07 -16.65 -14.11
C ILE A 725 -9.26 -16.38 -15.04
N ILE A 726 -9.46 -17.20 -16.07
CA ILE A 726 -10.56 -17.02 -17.05
C ILE A 726 -11.91 -17.10 -16.32
N VAL A 727 -12.11 -18.11 -15.48
CA VAL A 727 -13.37 -18.28 -14.74
C VAL A 727 -13.61 -17.07 -13.83
N ALA A 728 -12.60 -16.61 -13.09
CA ALA A 728 -12.71 -15.45 -12.22
C ALA A 728 -13.10 -14.18 -12.99
N ILE A 729 -12.44 -13.91 -14.14
CA ILE A 729 -12.74 -12.74 -15.00
C ILE A 729 -14.13 -12.85 -15.61
N VAL A 730 -14.52 -14.02 -16.11
CA VAL A 730 -15.85 -14.24 -16.71
C VAL A 730 -16.95 -14.04 -15.67
N VAL A 731 -16.76 -14.56 -14.46
CA VAL A 731 -17.68 -14.38 -13.34
C VAL A 731 -17.79 -12.89 -12.98
N ALA A 732 -16.67 -12.17 -12.86
CA ALA A 732 -16.66 -10.73 -12.57
C ALA A 732 -17.39 -9.92 -13.66
N LYS A 733 -17.12 -10.22 -14.95
CA LYS A 733 -17.77 -9.52 -16.08
C LYS A 733 -19.26 -9.82 -16.20
N ARG A 734 -19.69 -11.05 -15.90
CA ARG A 734 -21.14 -11.39 -15.90
C ARG A 734 -21.92 -10.66 -14.81
N ARG A 735 -21.27 -10.32 -13.70
CA ARG A 735 -21.90 -9.53 -12.63
C ARG A 735 -22.22 -8.09 -13.08
N ALA A 736 -21.40 -7.49 -13.94
CA ALA A 736 -21.64 -6.14 -14.46
C ALA A 736 -22.94 -6.00 -15.26
N SER A 737 -23.46 -7.09 -15.82
CA SER A 737 -24.72 -7.10 -16.57
C SER A 737 -25.99 -7.24 -15.71
N SER A 738 -25.84 -7.48 -14.41
CA SER A 738 -26.99 -7.65 -13.48
C SER A 738 -27.43 -6.36 -12.77
N LEU A 739 -26.81 -5.23 -13.08
CA LEU A 739 -27.40 -3.90 -12.83
C LEU A 739 -28.56 -3.69 -13.82
N ASN A 740 -29.59 -4.54 -13.72
CA ASN A 740 -30.85 -4.26 -14.37
C ASN A 740 -31.38 -2.98 -13.74
N VAL A 741 -31.40 -1.93 -14.54
CA VAL A 741 -32.16 -0.71 -14.26
C VAL A 741 -33.55 -1.17 -13.83
N ASP A 742 -33.97 -0.87 -12.61
CA ASP A 742 -35.35 -1.07 -12.20
C ASP A 742 -36.22 -0.35 -13.25
N PRO A 743 -37.11 -1.04 -13.97
CA PRO A 743 -37.95 -0.40 -15.01
C PRO A 743 -38.74 0.80 -14.48
N ALA A 744 -38.96 0.87 -13.15
CA ALA A 744 -39.57 2.01 -12.49
C ALA A 744 -38.74 3.30 -12.50
N LEU A 745 -37.40 3.18 -12.66
CA LEU A 745 -36.49 4.36 -12.75
C LEU A 745 -36.25 4.85 -14.18
N ALA A 746 -36.60 4.07 -15.20
CA ALA A 746 -36.48 4.48 -16.59
C ALA A 746 -37.35 5.72 -16.92
N HIS A 747 -38.40 5.98 -16.14
CA HIS A 747 -39.29 7.14 -16.32
C HIS A 747 -38.76 8.45 -15.71
N VAL A 748 -37.68 8.42 -14.91
CA VAL A 748 -37.11 9.66 -14.34
C VAL A 748 -36.14 10.34 -15.33
N THR A 749 -35.49 9.57 -16.19
CA THR A 749 -34.57 10.09 -17.22
C THR A 749 -35.28 10.79 -18.38
N GLU A 750 -36.60 10.58 -18.60
CA GLU A 750 -37.39 11.28 -19.61
C GLU A 750 -37.86 12.68 -19.18
N ARG A 751 -37.65 13.10 -17.92
CA ARG A 751 -38.09 14.44 -17.43
C ARG A 751 -36.95 15.46 -17.30
N VAL A 752 -35.72 15.10 -17.61
CA VAL A 752 -34.54 15.99 -17.56
C VAL A 752 -33.89 16.13 -18.95
N GLY A 753 -34.61 15.87 -20.01
CA GLY A 753 -34.22 16.13 -21.40
C GLY A 753 -34.93 17.34 -21.96
#